data_80ab085ed7975c867d9085702c7322ce
#
_entry.id   80ab085ed7975c867d9085702c7322ce
#
_cell.length_a   1.000
_cell.length_b   1.000
_cell.length_c   1.000
_cell.angle_alpha   90.00
_cell.angle_beta   90.00
_cell.angle_gamma   90.00
#
_symmetry.space_group_name_H-M   'P 1'
#
loop_
_entity.id
_entity.type
_entity.pdbx_description
1 polymer ?
#
loop_
_entity_poly.entity_id
_entity_poly.type
_entity_poly.pdbx_seq_one_letter_code
_entity_poly.pdbx_strand_id
1 'polypeptide(L)'
;MGKTGGSWAWTACVVVLVAMAGCGEDPEATKDAEDSAAAHELAYTESRAVCGHRTERRLALFGELHSHTSFSFDARSYGTVADPKKALEFARGGEIHLAPVGKDGTSKRIAKLGRPLDFAAITDHGEFLGEIGLCMTPGSAGYDSARCKKYRDPKALAEDGAFDFGVFLSSFKPKRPDDLADDKARAAMARTRWKAMQDAAEATYDRTEACKFTSFIAYEYTNTRGVSNMHRNVIFRNADVPELPITFFEATTEWQLWRALDKACARDGKGCDALSIGHNSNLSNGHYFIPRYDGATGKAKQASNAGLRSRVEPLVEMFQHKGDMECRNGMDKTVAHDPMCAFEKQRPADDEQCEEDKPGVFGMRLHGCVHRLDFIRPALVEGLKESARIGVNPYRFGLVAATDTHNATPGHVSSAGFPGHVGVADDSPDKRLAFEGTSTHDGVINNPGGLAGVWAVENSRDAIFEALSRRETFATSGPRIRIRMFGGWGYDKAMCGDADKLAKADDAGVPMGSSMKAPPSGATLPTFAVWAEGDAGTSENPGTKLSHLQLIKGWVDKDGKGHSKVFDIAGKYDPKATADAKTCKPSAAGVEKLCAVYEDTTWEPGQRALWYARVIEQPSCRWSTRECNSLPEKDRPEACKSAKIPKTVRQRAWSSPIWSP
;
A
#
# COMPACT_ATOMS: atom_id res chain seq x y z
N MET A 1 -56.93 39.32 66.57
CA MET A 1 -55.51 39.70 66.64
C MET A 1 -54.86 38.92 65.50
N GLY A 2 -54.50 39.41 64.48
CA GLY A 2 -53.70 40.51 64.07
C GLY A 2 -52.91 40.05 62.88
N LYS A 3 -53.19 40.64 61.74
CA LYS A 3 -52.31 41.25 60.75
C LYS A 3 -51.57 40.36 59.75
N THR A 4 -51.89 40.58 58.51
CA THR A 4 -51.23 41.20 57.32
C THR A 4 -50.38 40.15 56.51
N GLY A 5 -50.61 39.86 55.25
CA GLY A 5 -50.77 40.78 54.13
C GLY A 5 -49.58 40.58 53.22
N GLY A 6 -49.76 40.13 51.96
CA GLY A 6 -48.64 40.05 50.98
C GLY A 6 -49.03 39.25 49.77
N SER A 7 -49.68 39.89 48.80
CA SER A 7 -49.93 39.36 47.48
C SER A 7 -48.64 39.35 46.61
N TRP A 8 -48.29 38.24 46.01
CA TRP A 8 -47.32 38.22 44.93
C TRP A 8 -47.99 37.64 43.65
N ALA A 9 -48.03 38.49 42.66
CA ALA A 9 -48.53 38.16 41.32
C ALA A 9 -47.53 37.26 40.62
N TRP A 10 -48.01 36.15 40.10
CA TRP A 10 -47.24 35.28 39.18
C TRP A 10 -47.52 35.69 37.74
N THR A 11 -46.48 36.29 37.09
CA THR A 11 -46.47 36.54 35.65
C THR A 11 -46.06 35.27 34.95
N ALA A 12 -46.97 34.63 34.21
CA ALA A 12 -46.68 33.48 33.40
C ALA A 12 -45.92 33.90 32.12
N CYS A 13 -44.65 33.55 32.01
CA CYS A 13 -43.92 33.59 30.75
C CYS A 13 -44.24 32.34 29.91
N VAL A 14 -44.95 32.58 28.80
CA VAL A 14 -45.13 31.55 27.75
C VAL A 14 -43.83 31.45 26.97
N VAL A 15 -43.11 30.34 27.11
CA VAL A 15 -41.95 29.99 26.27
C VAL A 15 -42.49 29.31 25.03
N VAL A 16 -42.42 29.97 23.89
CA VAL A 16 -42.66 29.37 22.55
C VAL A 16 -41.39 28.61 22.19
N LEU A 17 -41.43 27.27 22.22
CA LEU A 17 -40.40 26.40 21.65
C LEU A 17 -40.50 26.44 20.12
N VAL A 18 -39.63 27.20 19.47
CA VAL A 18 -39.34 27.06 18.03
C VAL A 18 -38.41 25.89 17.87
N ALA A 19 -38.91 24.79 17.37
CA ALA A 19 -38.08 23.65 16.91
C ALA A 19 -37.30 24.10 15.68
N MET A 20 -36.05 24.50 15.88
CA MET A 20 -35.10 24.58 14.78
C MET A 20 -34.67 23.13 14.43
N ALA A 21 -35.01 22.67 13.23
CA ALA A 21 -34.42 21.49 12.62
C ALA A 21 -32.94 21.81 12.38
N GLY A 22 -32.07 21.29 13.24
CA GLY A 22 -30.63 21.37 13.06
C GLY A 22 -30.27 20.48 11.86
N CYS A 23 -29.70 21.07 10.82
CA CYS A 23 -28.88 20.35 9.85
C CYS A 23 -27.75 19.71 10.64
N GLY A 24 -27.72 18.38 10.69
CA GLY A 24 -26.64 17.65 11.32
C GLY A 24 -25.33 17.91 10.57
N GLU A 25 -24.42 18.61 11.18
CA GLU A 25 -23.03 18.67 10.73
C GLU A 25 -22.44 17.26 10.80
N ASP A 26 -21.73 16.86 9.76
CA ASP A 26 -21.06 15.57 9.66
C ASP A 26 -19.90 15.55 10.67
N PRO A 27 -19.91 14.70 11.72
CA PRO A 27 -18.88 14.70 12.77
C PRO A 27 -17.47 14.37 12.25
N GLU A 28 -17.36 13.69 11.10
CA GLU A 28 -16.06 13.40 10.47
C GLU A 28 -15.53 14.59 9.67
N ALA A 29 -16.40 15.36 9.00
CA ALA A 29 -15.98 16.55 8.27
C ALA A 29 -15.42 17.64 9.20
N THR A 30 -15.95 17.75 10.42
CA THR A 30 -15.45 18.71 11.42
C THR A 30 -14.12 18.30 12.02
N LYS A 31 -13.88 17.02 12.29
CA LYS A 31 -12.58 16.54 12.78
C LYS A 31 -11.46 16.70 11.75
N ASP A 32 -11.70 16.30 10.50
CA ASP A 32 -10.70 16.43 9.42
C ASP A 32 -10.40 17.90 9.06
N ALA A 33 -11.35 18.82 9.27
CA ALA A 33 -11.16 20.26 9.04
C ALA A 33 -10.35 20.93 10.16
N GLU A 34 -10.49 20.50 11.41
CA GLU A 34 -9.68 20.98 12.54
C GLU A 34 -8.23 20.49 12.45
N ASP A 35 -7.99 19.24 12.02
CA ASP A 35 -6.65 18.67 11.85
C ASP A 35 -5.82 19.35 10.72
N SER A 36 -6.46 20.06 9.78
CA SER A 36 -5.75 20.72 8.68
C SER A 36 -5.26 22.14 8.99
N ALA A 37 -5.70 22.74 10.09
CA ALA A 37 -5.52 24.18 10.35
C ALA A 37 -4.51 24.54 11.46
N ALA A 38 -4.06 23.58 12.28
CA ALA A 38 -3.01 23.80 13.27
C ALA A 38 -1.72 23.11 12.80
N ALA A 39 -0.60 23.79 12.86
CA ALA A 39 0.70 23.14 12.87
C ALA A 39 0.74 22.28 14.13
N HIS A 40 0.32 21.02 14.04
CA HIS A 40 0.44 20.08 15.14
C HIS A 40 1.92 19.94 15.47
N GLU A 41 2.31 20.41 16.64
CA GLU A 41 3.61 20.09 17.17
C GLU A 41 3.70 18.56 17.28
N LEU A 42 4.63 17.96 16.50
CA LEU A 42 4.81 16.50 16.47
C LEU A 42 5.14 16.02 17.90
N ALA A 43 4.23 15.25 18.47
CA ALA A 43 4.43 14.63 19.77
C ALA A 43 5.09 13.26 19.60
N TYR A 44 6.28 13.08 20.17
CA TYR A 44 6.92 11.78 20.19
C TYR A 44 6.26 10.84 21.19
N THR A 45 5.93 9.63 20.74
CA THR A 45 5.43 8.55 21.62
C THR A 45 6.58 7.73 22.24
N GLU A 46 7.81 7.96 21.80
CA GLU A 46 9.01 7.30 22.25
C GLU A 46 10.12 8.31 22.59
N SER A 47 11.04 7.93 23.48
CA SER A 47 12.22 8.75 23.79
C SER A 47 13.21 8.74 22.61
N ARG A 48 13.46 9.94 22.04
CA ARG A 48 14.41 10.14 20.94
C ARG A 48 14.88 11.60 20.88
N ALA A 49 15.99 11.84 20.17
CA ALA A 49 16.40 13.19 19.81
C ALA A 49 15.51 13.75 18.67
N VAL A 50 15.31 15.07 18.66
CA VAL A 50 14.70 15.77 17.52
C VAL A 50 15.61 15.64 16.30
N CYS A 51 15.02 15.39 15.12
CA CYS A 51 15.82 15.28 13.91
C CYS A 51 16.45 16.61 13.52
N GLY A 52 17.74 16.62 13.24
CA GLY A 52 18.46 17.80 12.76
C GLY A 52 17.99 18.27 11.37
N HIS A 53 17.40 17.37 10.58
CA HIS A 53 16.77 17.68 9.32
C HIS A 53 15.24 17.52 9.41
N ARG A 54 14.59 18.64 9.74
CA ARG A 54 13.14 18.75 9.92
C ARG A 54 12.61 19.94 9.13
N THR A 55 11.43 19.80 8.54
CA THR A 55 10.76 20.91 7.83
C THR A 55 9.23 20.77 7.87
N GLU A 56 8.56 21.86 8.21
CA GLU A 56 7.09 21.93 8.19
C GLU A 56 6.51 21.74 6.77
N ARG A 57 7.32 21.98 5.73
CA ARG A 57 6.95 21.73 4.33
C ARG A 57 7.06 20.28 3.91
N ARG A 58 7.47 19.39 4.81
CA ARG A 58 7.59 17.95 4.69
C ARG A 58 8.66 17.48 3.72
N LEU A 59 9.26 16.37 4.03
CA LEU A 59 10.26 15.67 3.24
C LEU A 59 9.60 14.52 2.48
N ALA A 60 10.04 14.29 1.25
CA ALA A 60 9.69 13.07 0.53
C ALA A 60 10.60 11.94 1.01
N LEU A 61 10.06 10.99 1.76
CA LEU A 61 10.74 9.81 2.26
C LEU A 61 10.29 8.58 1.48
N PHE A 62 11.24 7.67 1.17
CA PHE A 62 10.98 6.45 0.43
C PHE A 62 11.27 5.22 1.28
N GLY A 63 10.34 4.28 1.30
CA GLY A 63 10.48 3.09 2.12
C GLY A 63 9.75 1.87 1.58
N GLU A 64 9.78 0.83 2.42
CA GLU A 64 9.15 -0.46 2.19
C GLU A 64 8.20 -0.78 3.33
N LEU A 65 6.98 -1.18 3.00
CA LEU A 65 5.95 -1.55 3.99
C LEU A 65 5.41 -2.98 3.79
N HIS A 66 6.06 -3.79 2.93
CA HIS A 66 5.65 -5.15 2.62
C HIS A 66 6.85 -6.02 2.20
N SER A 67 7.41 -6.75 3.15
CA SER A 67 8.61 -7.58 2.92
C SER A 67 8.65 -8.77 3.87
N HIS A 68 9.09 -9.93 3.36
CA HIS A 68 9.15 -11.21 4.06
C HIS A 68 10.59 -11.69 4.28
N THR A 69 10.78 -12.41 5.38
CA THR A 69 12.07 -12.98 5.78
C THR A 69 11.93 -14.48 6.06
N SER A 70 12.96 -15.11 6.62
CA SER A 70 12.90 -16.52 7.05
C SER A 70 11.88 -16.78 8.17
N PHE A 71 11.18 -15.76 8.67
CA PHE A 71 10.13 -15.91 9.66
C PHE A 71 8.76 -16.14 9.01
N SER A 72 8.58 -15.74 7.75
CA SER A 72 7.42 -16.08 6.94
C SER A 72 7.47 -17.54 6.49
N PHE A 73 6.34 -18.23 6.59
CA PHE A 73 6.26 -19.65 6.23
C PHE A 73 6.58 -19.90 4.75
N ASP A 74 6.20 -19.00 3.87
CA ASP A 74 6.39 -19.08 2.43
C ASP A 74 7.81 -18.63 2.01
N ALA A 75 8.30 -17.47 2.46
CA ALA A 75 9.66 -17.03 2.17
C ALA A 75 10.70 -18.06 2.63
N ARG A 76 10.48 -18.67 3.81
CA ARG A 76 11.32 -19.75 4.30
C ARG A 76 11.26 -20.99 3.40
N SER A 77 10.08 -21.34 2.89
CA SER A 77 9.92 -22.48 1.98
C SER A 77 10.58 -22.26 0.63
N TYR A 78 10.74 -21.00 0.20
CA TYR A 78 11.57 -20.63 -0.96
C TYR A 78 13.07 -20.55 -0.66
N GLY A 79 13.50 -20.99 0.52
CA GLY A 79 14.91 -21.07 0.89
C GLY A 79 15.52 -19.79 1.46
N THR A 80 14.73 -18.77 1.75
CA THR A 80 15.21 -17.56 2.42
C THR A 80 15.63 -17.87 3.85
N VAL A 81 16.87 -17.51 4.22
CA VAL A 81 17.48 -17.76 5.53
C VAL A 81 17.68 -16.49 6.34
N ALA A 82 17.72 -15.33 5.70
CA ALA A 82 17.89 -14.05 6.37
C ALA A 82 16.68 -13.74 7.26
N ASP A 83 16.96 -13.31 8.47
CA ASP A 83 16.00 -12.93 9.50
C ASP A 83 15.57 -11.45 9.38
N PRO A 84 14.57 -10.98 10.16
CA PRO A 84 14.12 -9.59 10.13
C PRO A 84 15.22 -8.55 10.35
N LYS A 85 16.18 -8.82 11.24
CA LYS A 85 17.30 -7.91 11.50
C LYS A 85 18.18 -7.75 10.26
N LYS A 86 18.50 -8.85 9.58
CA LYS A 86 19.30 -8.83 8.36
C LYS A 86 18.61 -8.11 7.22
N ALA A 87 17.29 -8.27 7.10
CA ALA A 87 16.48 -7.54 6.12
C ALA A 87 16.47 -6.02 6.38
N LEU A 88 16.37 -5.59 7.64
CA LEU A 88 16.46 -4.16 8.01
C LEU A 88 17.87 -3.59 7.81
N GLU A 89 18.91 -4.39 8.07
CA GLU A 89 20.29 -4.01 7.73
C GLU A 89 20.47 -3.83 6.23
N PHE A 90 19.87 -4.70 5.41
CA PHE A 90 19.84 -4.57 3.96
C PHE A 90 19.15 -3.27 3.52
N ALA A 91 17.99 -2.92 4.09
CA ALA A 91 17.27 -1.66 3.81
C ALA A 91 18.16 -0.43 4.06
N ARG A 92 19.07 -0.51 5.02
CA ARG A 92 20.06 0.53 5.35
C ARG A 92 21.29 0.52 4.45
N GLY A 93 21.34 -0.35 3.41
CA GLY A 93 22.45 -0.46 2.45
C GLY A 93 23.45 -1.58 2.74
N GLY A 94 23.13 -2.50 3.65
CA GLY A 94 23.90 -3.73 3.87
C GLY A 94 23.80 -4.71 2.70
N GLU A 95 24.62 -5.77 2.74
CA GLU A 95 24.59 -6.86 1.77
C GLU A 95 23.84 -8.06 2.32
N ILE A 96 23.19 -8.83 1.43
CA ILE A 96 22.48 -10.05 1.77
C ILE A 96 22.78 -11.17 0.76
N HIS A 97 22.94 -12.39 1.27
CA HIS A 97 23.08 -13.59 0.46
C HIS A 97 21.69 -14.17 0.16
N LEU A 98 21.38 -14.33 -1.15
CA LEU A 98 20.11 -14.84 -1.62
C LEU A 98 20.13 -16.36 -1.79
N ALA A 99 18.98 -17.00 -1.64
CA ALA A 99 18.82 -18.44 -1.88
C ALA A 99 19.19 -18.84 -3.33
N PRO A 100 19.74 -20.06 -3.55
CA PRO A 100 20.10 -21.03 -2.55
C PRO A 100 21.38 -20.65 -1.78
N VAL A 101 21.37 -20.87 -0.47
CA VAL A 101 22.54 -20.62 0.38
C VAL A 101 23.19 -21.90 0.84
N GLY A 102 24.51 -21.91 0.99
CA GLY A 102 25.28 -23.01 1.54
C GLY A 102 25.03 -23.20 3.05
N LYS A 103 25.59 -24.30 3.60
CA LYS A 103 25.50 -24.59 5.04
C LYS A 103 26.17 -23.52 5.92
N ASP A 104 27.11 -22.78 5.36
CA ASP A 104 27.79 -21.63 5.96
C ASP A 104 26.97 -20.32 5.90
N GLY A 105 25.77 -20.35 5.33
CA GLY A 105 24.91 -19.18 5.14
C GLY A 105 25.33 -18.25 4.00
N THR A 106 26.29 -18.63 3.17
CA THR A 106 26.76 -17.84 2.03
C THR A 106 26.19 -18.34 0.70
N SER A 107 26.15 -17.46 -0.30
CA SER A 107 25.83 -17.81 -1.67
C SER A 107 26.58 -16.89 -2.64
N LYS A 108 26.64 -17.30 -3.91
CA LYS A 108 27.18 -16.44 -4.99
C LYS A 108 26.19 -15.34 -5.42
N ARG A 109 24.93 -15.46 -5.02
CA ARG A 109 23.88 -14.46 -5.28
C ARG A 109 23.88 -13.48 -4.12
N ILE A 110 24.44 -12.30 -4.35
CA ILE A 110 24.50 -11.23 -3.34
C ILE A 110 23.67 -10.06 -3.86
N ALA A 111 22.83 -9.48 -2.99
CA ALA A 111 22.08 -8.27 -3.27
C ALA A 111 22.51 -7.13 -2.33
N LYS A 112 22.44 -5.90 -2.85
CA LYS A 112 22.68 -4.65 -2.14
C LYS A 112 21.86 -3.54 -2.79
N LEU A 113 21.30 -2.64 -1.99
CA LEU A 113 20.63 -1.46 -2.52
C LEU A 113 21.66 -0.45 -3.03
N GLY A 114 21.45 0.09 -4.22
CA GLY A 114 22.23 1.21 -4.74
C GLY A 114 22.05 2.50 -3.92
N ARG A 115 20.89 2.65 -3.29
CA ARG A 115 20.56 3.75 -2.36
C ARG A 115 19.78 3.17 -1.18
N PRO A 116 20.21 3.37 0.09
CA PRO A 116 19.45 2.96 1.26
C PRO A 116 18.03 3.52 1.27
N LEU A 117 17.09 2.85 1.94
CA LEU A 117 15.75 3.37 2.21
C LEU A 117 15.78 4.37 3.37
N ASP A 118 14.77 5.24 3.43
CA ASP A 118 14.56 6.13 4.57
C ASP A 118 13.83 5.40 5.71
N PHE A 119 12.92 4.46 5.36
CA PHE A 119 12.21 3.66 6.35
C PHE A 119 11.87 2.26 5.80
N ALA A 120 11.64 1.30 6.71
CA ALA A 120 11.12 -0.01 6.35
C ALA A 120 10.30 -0.66 7.47
N ALA A 121 9.38 -1.53 7.07
CA ALA A 121 8.68 -2.48 7.91
C ALA A 121 8.93 -3.90 7.37
N ILE A 122 9.23 -4.85 8.25
CA ILE A 122 9.22 -6.27 7.92
C ILE A 122 7.87 -6.83 8.34
N THR A 123 7.16 -7.42 7.37
CA THR A 123 5.78 -7.86 7.51
C THR A 123 5.66 -9.36 7.34
N ASP A 124 6.52 -10.11 8.02
CA ASP A 124 6.39 -11.57 8.04
C ASP A 124 4.97 -11.98 8.46
N HIS A 125 4.44 -13.03 7.83
CA HIS A 125 3.11 -13.56 8.14
C HIS A 125 2.97 -13.88 9.62
N GLY A 126 1.94 -13.33 10.28
CA GLY A 126 1.62 -13.62 11.67
C GLY A 126 1.23 -15.08 11.89
N GLU A 127 0.65 -15.70 10.87
CA GLU A 127 0.30 -17.09 10.82
C GLU A 127 1.55 -17.97 10.84
N PHE A 128 1.51 -19.04 11.62
CA PHE A 128 2.60 -20.04 11.72
C PHE A 128 3.93 -19.57 12.28
N LEU A 129 4.06 -18.37 12.85
CA LEU A 129 5.30 -17.92 13.52
C LEU A 129 5.81 -18.95 14.54
N GLY A 130 4.90 -19.54 15.32
CA GLY A 130 5.23 -20.59 16.30
C GLY A 130 5.67 -21.88 15.66
N GLU A 131 4.92 -22.36 14.69
CA GLU A 131 5.16 -23.61 13.98
C GLU A 131 6.51 -23.56 13.22
N ILE A 132 6.76 -22.50 12.48
CA ILE A 132 8.04 -22.29 11.78
C ILE A 132 9.18 -22.21 12.79
N GLY A 133 8.98 -21.49 13.89
CA GLY A 133 9.96 -21.42 14.97
C GLY A 133 10.32 -22.79 15.54
N LEU A 134 9.32 -23.62 15.83
CA LEU A 134 9.52 -24.98 16.30
C LEU A 134 10.23 -25.84 15.26
N CYS A 135 9.86 -25.76 14.00
CA CYS A 135 10.53 -26.50 12.92
C CYS A 135 12.00 -26.09 12.72
N MET A 136 12.37 -24.85 13.02
CA MET A 136 13.71 -24.31 12.76
C MET A 136 14.64 -24.33 14.00
N THR A 137 14.12 -24.61 15.21
CA THR A 137 14.91 -24.58 16.44
C THR A 137 15.23 -26.02 16.91
N PRO A 138 16.51 -26.46 16.84
CA PRO A 138 16.89 -27.79 17.32
C PRO A 138 16.49 -28.04 18.78
N GLY A 139 15.92 -29.22 19.03
CA GLY A 139 15.49 -29.63 20.39
C GLY A 139 14.13 -29.07 20.80
N SER A 140 13.46 -28.28 19.99
CA SER A 140 12.09 -27.82 20.26
C SER A 140 11.07 -28.95 20.09
N ALA A 141 9.91 -28.80 20.73
CA ALA A 141 8.79 -29.74 20.56
C ALA A 141 8.36 -29.77 19.06
N GLY A 142 8.33 -30.97 18.49
CA GLY A 142 7.97 -31.14 17.07
C GLY A 142 9.10 -30.95 16.06
N TYR A 143 10.32 -30.57 16.48
CA TYR A 143 11.47 -30.41 15.57
C TYR A 143 11.71 -31.64 14.70
N ASP A 144 11.58 -32.83 15.27
CA ASP A 144 11.79 -34.13 14.60
C ASP A 144 10.55 -34.71 13.94
N SER A 145 9.44 -33.98 13.92
CA SER A 145 8.23 -34.39 13.20
C SER A 145 8.50 -34.54 11.69
N ALA A 146 7.70 -35.36 11.00
CA ALA A 146 7.81 -35.55 9.56
C ALA A 146 7.65 -34.22 8.80
N ARG A 147 6.71 -33.36 9.24
CA ARG A 147 6.46 -32.03 8.66
C ARG A 147 7.66 -31.13 8.80
N CYS A 148 8.25 -31.01 10.00
CA CYS A 148 9.41 -30.16 10.21
C CYS A 148 10.66 -30.66 9.49
N LYS A 149 10.86 -31.99 9.38
CA LYS A 149 11.93 -32.59 8.57
C LYS A 149 11.76 -32.21 7.10
N LYS A 150 10.54 -32.37 6.55
CA LYS A 150 10.22 -31.95 5.18
C LYS A 150 10.43 -30.44 5.00
N TYR A 151 9.96 -29.63 5.93
CA TYR A 151 10.09 -28.16 5.86
C TYR A 151 11.55 -27.66 5.94
N ARG A 152 12.46 -28.46 6.45
CA ARG A 152 13.90 -28.15 6.46
C ARG A 152 14.66 -28.73 5.26
N ASP A 153 14.06 -29.63 4.49
CA ASP A 153 14.68 -30.26 3.33
C ASP A 153 14.55 -29.35 2.09
N PRO A 154 15.65 -28.77 1.58
CA PRO A 154 15.58 -27.92 0.40
C PRO A 154 15.03 -28.59 -0.86
N LYS A 155 15.19 -29.93 -1.00
CA LYS A 155 14.65 -30.68 -2.13
C LYS A 155 13.14 -30.84 -2.02
N ALA A 156 12.64 -31.25 -0.84
CA ALA A 156 11.21 -31.34 -0.61
C ALA A 156 10.52 -30.00 -0.76
N LEU A 157 11.15 -28.89 -0.33
CA LEU A 157 10.64 -27.55 -0.53
C LEU A 157 10.56 -27.14 -2.02
N ALA A 158 11.57 -27.53 -2.81
CA ALA A 158 11.59 -27.24 -4.25
C ALA A 158 10.55 -28.06 -5.04
N GLU A 159 10.22 -29.26 -4.60
CA GLU A 159 9.27 -30.16 -5.25
C GLU A 159 7.82 -29.84 -4.87
N ASP A 160 7.53 -29.58 -3.61
CA ASP A 160 6.16 -29.40 -3.06
C ASP A 160 5.80 -27.94 -2.76
N GLY A 161 6.78 -27.03 -2.80
CA GLY A 161 6.58 -25.60 -2.60
C GLY A 161 6.12 -25.19 -1.21
N ALA A 162 5.81 -23.91 -1.03
CA ALA A 162 5.29 -23.29 0.20
C ALA A 162 3.92 -23.81 0.66
N PHE A 163 3.36 -24.78 -0.06
CA PHE A 163 1.97 -25.19 0.01
C PHE A 163 1.57 -25.94 1.27
N ASP A 164 2.51 -26.56 1.97
CA ASP A 164 2.18 -27.43 3.08
C ASP A 164 1.50 -26.66 4.25
N PHE A 165 1.91 -25.38 4.48
CA PHE A 165 1.24 -24.51 5.45
C PHE A 165 0.09 -23.69 4.83
N GLY A 166 0.24 -23.22 3.60
CA GLY A 166 -0.76 -22.43 2.89
C GLY A 166 -2.12 -23.13 2.73
N VAL A 167 -2.14 -24.45 2.61
CA VAL A 167 -3.37 -25.25 2.54
C VAL A 167 -4.27 -25.04 3.76
N PHE A 168 -3.68 -24.84 4.95
CA PHE A 168 -4.47 -24.62 6.18
C PHE A 168 -5.19 -23.27 6.20
N LEU A 169 -4.72 -22.30 5.41
CA LEU A 169 -5.31 -20.95 5.30
C LEU A 169 -6.38 -20.85 4.20
N SER A 170 -6.45 -21.82 3.28
CA SER A 170 -7.41 -21.79 2.16
C SER A 170 -8.86 -22.05 2.57
N SER A 171 -9.07 -22.60 3.79
CA SER A 171 -10.37 -22.93 4.35
C SER A 171 -11.12 -21.68 4.85
N PHE A 172 -12.44 -21.70 4.79
CA PHE A 172 -13.30 -20.72 5.46
C PHE A 172 -13.22 -20.77 7.01
N LYS A 173 -12.70 -21.85 7.54
CA LYS A 173 -12.40 -22.04 8.98
C LYS A 173 -10.98 -22.59 9.07
N PRO A 174 -9.96 -21.72 9.08
CA PRO A 174 -8.58 -22.16 9.11
C PRO A 174 -8.31 -22.98 10.37
N LYS A 175 -7.51 -24.02 10.20
CA LYS A 175 -7.05 -24.86 11.30
C LYS A 175 -5.54 -24.90 11.31
N ARG A 176 -4.97 -24.98 12.49
CA ARG A 176 -3.52 -25.22 12.63
C ARG A 176 -3.18 -26.69 12.40
N PRO A 177 -1.95 -27.02 11.98
CA PRO A 177 -1.51 -28.42 11.88
C PRO A 177 -1.55 -29.11 13.26
N ASP A 178 -2.13 -30.30 13.33
CA ASP A 178 -2.29 -31.05 14.59
C ASP A 178 -1.03 -31.87 14.95
N ASP A 179 -0.07 -32.00 14.01
CA ASP A 179 1.08 -32.91 14.07
C ASP A 179 2.39 -32.24 14.52
N LEU A 180 2.38 -30.95 14.93
CA LEU A 180 3.60 -30.23 15.23
C LEU A 180 3.94 -30.14 16.73
N ALA A 181 3.04 -29.69 17.55
CA ALA A 181 3.23 -29.50 18.98
C ALA A 181 1.90 -29.11 19.65
N ASP A 182 1.88 -29.15 20.98
CA ASP A 182 0.77 -28.59 21.73
C ASP A 182 0.66 -27.07 21.59
N ASP A 183 -0.54 -26.53 21.89
CA ASP A 183 -0.83 -25.10 21.78
C ASP A 183 0.08 -24.24 22.65
N LYS A 184 0.52 -24.75 23.81
CA LYS A 184 1.37 -24.01 24.74
C LYS A 184 2.78 -23.81 24.18
N ALA A 185 3.41 -24.88 23.67
CA ALA A 185 4.73 -24.82 23.05
C ALA A 185 4.73 -23.91 21.80
N ARG A 186 3.68 -24.03 20.98
CA ARG A 186 3.49 -23.21 19.80
C ARG A 186 3.32 -21.73 20.14
N ALA A 187 2.46 -21.38 21.10
CA ALA A 187 2.26 -19.99 21.53
C ALA A 187 3.53 -19.40 22.16
N ALA A 188 4.29 -20.16 22.94
CA ALA A 188 5.56 -19.73 23.50
C ALA A 188 6.59 -19.40 22.40
N MET A 189 6.69 -20.25 21.38
CA MET A 189 7.58 -20.01 20.25
C MET A 189 7.11 -18.83 19.38
N ALA A 190 5.81 -18.65 19.19
CA ALA A 190 5.26 -17.47 18.50
C ALA A 190 5.64 -16.17 19.22
N ARG A 191 5.54 -16.12 20.56
CA ARG A 191 6.02 -14.96 21.35
C ARG A 191 7.51 -14.71 21.14
N THR A 192 8.32 -15.76 21.15
CA THR A 192 9.78 -15.65 20.93
C THR A 192 10.07 -15.05 19.57
N ARG A 193 9.40 -15.50 18.51
CA ARG A 193 9.58 -15.00 17.15
C ARG A 193 9.06 -13.57 17.02
N TRP A 194 7.87 -13.29 17.55
CA TRP A 194 7.30 -11.94 17.54
C TRP A 194 8.19 -10.93 18.28
N LYS A 195 8.74 -11.34 19.43
CA LYS A 195 9.73 -10.51 20.16
C LYS A 195 10.99 -10.27 19.33
N ALA A 196 11.49 -11.26 18.60
CA ALA A 196 12.65 -11.10 17.73
C ALA A 196 12.38 -10.11 16.57
N MET A 197 11.16 -10.08 16.01
CA MET A 197 10.76 -9.06 15.02
C MET A 197 10.76 -7.65 15.64
N GLN A 198 10.19 -7.51 16.83
CA GLN A 198 10.22 -6.24 17.59
C GLN A 198 11.66 -5.79 17.85
N ASP A 199 12.50 -6.69 18.38
CA ASP A 199 13.90 -6.37 18.71
C ASP A 199 14.70 -5.98 17.46
N ALA A 200 14.44 -6.60 16.32
CA ALA A 200 15.07 -6.23 15.06
C ALA A 200 14.70 -4.80 14.63
N ALA A 201 13.42 -4.44 14.75
CA ALA A 201 12.94 -3.09 14.46
C ALA A 201 13.55 -2.07 15.46
N GLU A 202 13.55 -2.38 16.76
CA GLU A 202 14.11 -1.51 17.78
C GLU A 202 15.62 -1.26 17.59
N ALA A 203 16.38 -2.32 17.30
CA ALA A 203 17.83 -2.25 17.13
C ALA A 203 18.29 -1.48 15.88
N THR A 204 17.42 -1.35 14.88
CA THR A 204 17.75 -0.69 13.61
C THR A 204 17.19 0.72 13.48
N TYR A 205 16.27 1.12 14.35
CA TYR A 205 15.68 2.46 14.38
C TYR A 205 16.71 3.51 14.85
N ASP A 206 16.98 4.51 14.02
CA ASP A 206 17.87 5.61 14.35
C ASP A 206 17.13 6.71 15.14
N ARG A 207 17.32 6.72 16.47
CA ARG A 207 16.74 7.72 17.37
C ARG A 207 17.63 8.94 17.61
N THR A 208 18.77 9.01 16.91
CA THR A 208 19.68 10.16 17.02
C THR A 208 19.18 11.35 16.20
N GLU A 209 19.80 12.51 16.36
CA GLU A 209 19.54 13.70 15.53
C GLU A 209 19.74 13.45 14.02
N ALA A 210 20.54 12.44 13.65
CA ALA A 210 20.80 12.11 12.26
C ALA A 210 19.58 11.53 11.53
N CYS A 211 18.68 10.85 12.23
CA CYS A 211 17.41 10.28 11.72
C CYS A 211 17.57 9.58 10.36
N LYS A 212 18.62 8.78 10.21
CA LYS A 212 18.98 8.20 8.90
C LYS A 212 18.05 7.10 8.44
N PHE A 213 17.42 6.40 9.41
CA PHE A 213 16.57 5.26 9.09
C PHE A 213 15.50 5.02 10.16
N THR A 214 14.28 4.83 9.71
CA THR A 214 13.14 4.47 10.58
C THR A 214 12.68 3.05 10.27
N SER A 215 12.68 2.17 11.27
CA SER A 215 12.11 0.82 11.20
C SER A 215 10.82 0.74 12.00
N PHE A 216 9.80 0.06 11.44
CA PHE A 216 8.51 -0.17 12.09
C PHE A 216 8.39 -1.62 12.56
N ILE A 217 7.73 -1.82 13.69
CA ILE A 217 7.23 -3.13 14.10
C ILE A 217 5.98 -3.39 13.26
N ALA A 218 5.92 -4.56 12.62
CA ALA A 218 4.83 -4.89 11.70
C ALA A 218 4.68 -6.41 11.54
N TYR A 219 3.57 -6.84 10.97
CA TYR A 219 3.34 -8.21 10.51
C TYR A 219 2.29 -8.23 9.40
N GLU A 220 2.17 -9.35 8.69
CA GLU A 220 1.09 -9.57 7.73
C GLU A 220 0.01 -10.49 8.31
N TYR A 221 -1.23 -10.04 8.20
CA TYR A 221 -2.44 -10.85 8.41
C TYR A 221 -2.87 -11.51 7.10
N THR A 222 -2.98 -12.84 7.08
CA THR A 222 -3.06 -13.67 5.88
C THR A 222 -4.41 -14.35 5.73
N ASN A 223 -5.44 -13.60 5.37
CA ASN A 223 -6.74 -14.17 5.01
C ASN A 223 -6.71 -14.65 3.55
N THR A 224 -6.63 -15.98 3.36
CA THR A 224 -6.56 -16.64 2.02
C THR A 224 -7.81 -17.46 1.73
N ARG A 225 -8.93 -17.10 2.31
CA ARG A 225 -10.21 -17.81 2.16
C ARG A 225 -10.61 -18.00 0.70
N GLY A 226 -10.91 -19.25 0.29
CA GLY A 226 -11.24 -19.56 -1.10
C GLY A 226 -10.05 -19.41 -2.06
N VAL A 227 -8.82 -19.45 -1.55
CA VAL A 227 -7.59 -19.20 -2.32
C VAL A 227 -7.60 -17.85 -3.03
N SER A 228 -8.28 -16.86 -2.44
CA SER A 228 -8.33 -15.48 -2.88
C SER A 228 -7.57 -14.60 -1.90
N ASN A 229 -6.84 -13.60 -2.40
CA ASN A 229 -6.04 -12.72 -1.56
C ASN A 229 -6.92 -11.70 -0.82
N MET A 230 -6.84 -11.70 0.50
CA MET A 230 -7.45 -10.71 1.38
C MET A 230 -6.47 -10.33 2.51
N HIS A 231 -5.19 -10.29 2.19
CA HIS A 231 -4.10 -10.02 3.12
C HIS A 231 -4.00 -8.54 3.48
N ARG A 232 -3.44 -8.24 4.66
CA ARG A 232 -3.17 -6.88 5.15
C ARG A 232 -1.88 -6.83 5.94
N ASN A 233 -1.05 -5.84 5.64
CA ASN A 233 0.07 -5.50 6.49
C ASN A 233 -0.43 -4.65 7.66
N VAL A 234 -0.08 -5.02 8.88
CA VAL A 234 -0.37 -4.27 10.10
C VAL A 234 0.90 -3.59 10.55
N ILE A 235 0.87 -2.26 10.63
CA ILE A 235 2.01 -1.42 11.00
C ILE A 235 1.71 -0.75 12.34
N PHE A 236 2.64 -0.84 13.29
CA PHE A 236 2.51 -0.21 14.60
C PHE A 236 3.33 1.09 14.67
N ARG A 237 2.77 2.10 15.36
CA ARG A 237 3.39 3.41 15.52
C ARG A 237 4.67 3.36 16.35
N ASN A 238 4.68 2.55 17.41
CA ASN A 238 5.75 2.48 18.40
C ASN A 238 5.94 1.05 18.91
N ALA A 239 6.68 0.88 20.01
CA ALA A 239 6.97 -0.42 20.63
C ALA A 239 5.81 -0.98 21.50
N ASP A 240 4.76 -0.20 21.74
CA ASP A 240 3.54 -0.68 22.38
C ASP A 240 2.72 -1.51 21.38
N VAL A 241 2.84 -2.82 21.46
CA VAL A 241 2.21 -3.76 20.53
C VAL A 241 1.53 -4.91 21.30
N PRO A 242 0.52 -5.59 20.72
CA PRO A 242 -0.07 -6.77 21.33
C PRO A 242 0.97 -7.87 21.61
N GLU A 243 0.73 -8.68 22.65
CA GLU A 243 1.60 -9.79 23.05
C GLU A 243 1.85 -10.81 21.93
N LEU A 244 0.88 -10.98 21.02
CA LEU A 244 0.96 -11.77 19.80
C LEU A 244 0.29 -11.03 18.65
N PRO A 245 0.71 -11.24 17.41
CA PRO A 245 -0.03 -10.80 16.24
C PRO A 245 -1.45 -11.37 16.22
N ILE A 246 -2.42 -10.57 15.81
CA ILE A 246 -3.79 -11.01 15.57
C ILE A 246 -3.85 -11.63 14.18
N THR A 247 -3.99 -12.97 14.11
CA THR A 247 -3.86 -13.72 12.86
C THR A 247 -5.21 -14.20 12.31
N PHE A 248 -5.21 -14.78 11.12
CA PHE A 248 -6.39 -15.35 10.51
C PHE A 248 -7.00 -16.51 11.33
N PHE A 249 -6.26 -17.11 12.26
CA PHE A 249 -6.78 -18.12 13.16
C PHE A 249 -7.68 -17.53 14.26
N GLU A 250 -7.37 -16.34 14.76
CA GLU A 250 -8.12 -15.64 15.81
C GLU A 250 -9.20 -14.71 15.22
N ALA A 251 -8.93 -14.13 14.05
CA ALA A 251 -9.79 -13.22 13.33
C ALA A 251 -10.04 -13.73 11.91
N THR A 252 -11.11 -14.51 11.72
CA THR A 252 -11.39 -15.17 10.43
C THR A 252 -11.99 -14.27 9.36
N THR A 253 -12.16 -12.98 9.68
CA THR A 253 -12.53 -11.94 8.73
C THR A 253 -11.74 -10.67 9.01
N GLU A 254 -11.57 -9.83 7.98
CA GLU A 254 -10.98 -8.51 8.10
C GLU A 254 -11.72 -7.62 9.12
N TRP A 255 -13.04 -7.77 9.25
CA TRP A 255 -13.86 -7.06 10.23
C TRP A 255 -13.51 -7.43 11.67
N GLN A 256 -13.21 -8.71 11.91
CA GLN A 256 -12.74 -9.18 13.22
C GLN A 256 -11.34 -8.67 13.51
N LEU A 257 -10.44 -8.66 12.51
CA LEU A 257 -9.11 -8.07 12.64
C LEU A 257 -9.21 -6.58 13.01
N TRP A 258 -9.97 -5.79 12.25
CA TRP A 258 -10.09 -4.35 12.52
C TRP A 258 -10.66 -4.05 13.91
N ARG A 259 -11.70 -4.78 14.34
CA ARG A 259 -12.23 -4.63 15.71
C ARG A 259 -11.23 -5.04 16.78
N ALA A 260 -10.45 -6.07 16.54
CA ALA A 260 -9.43 -6.51 17.49
C ALA A 260 -8.27 -5.50 17.59
N LEU A 261 -7.84 -4.93 16.48
CA LEU A 261 -6.85 -3.85 16.45
C LEU A 261 -7.37 -2.57 17.10
N ASP A 262 -8.60 -2.14 16.77
CA ASP A 262 -9.23 -0.94 17.35
C ASP A 262 -9.41 -1.09 18.89
N LYS A 263 -9.65 -2.32 19.37
CA LYS A 263 -9.73 -2.62 20.79
C LYS A 263 -8.37 -2.70 21.49
N ALA A 264 -7.38 -3.29 20.83
CA ALA A 264 -6.05 -3.51 21.41
C ALA A 264 -5.19 -2.22 21.35
N CYS A 265 -5.42 -1.38 20.32
CA CYS A 265 -4.64 -0.17 20.02
C CYS A 265 -5.59 1.03 19.96
N ALA A 266 -5.71 1.75 21.05
CA ALA A 266 -6.74 2.78 21.28
C ALA A 266 -6.46 4.12 20.58
N ARG A 267 -5.62 4.25 19.60
CA ARG A 267 -5.36 5.48 18.79
C ARG A 267 -5.45 6.82 19.56
N ASP A 268 -5.15 6.80 20.86
CA ASP A 268 -5.12 7.98 21.72
C ASP A 268 -3.76 8.69 21.70
N GLY A 269 -2.81 8.20 20.92
CA GLY A 269 -1.45 8.71 20.80
C GLY A 269 -0.57 8.48 22.03
N LYS A 270 -1.03 7.69 23.01
CA LYS A 270 -0.32 7.47 24.29
C LYS A 270 0.12 6.02 24.51
N GLY A 271 -0.41 5.09 23.75
CA GLY A 271 -0.12 3.67 23.85
C GLY A 271 0.01 3.03 22.47
N CYS A 272 -0.46 1.78 22.35
CA CYS A 272 -0.53 1.10 21.07
C CYS A 272 -1.34 1.87 20.05
N ASP A 273 -0.77 2.14 18.89
CA ASP A 273 -1.46 2.66 17.71
C ASP A 273 -1.08 1.84 16.49
N ALA A 274 -2.05 1.48 15.64
CA ALA A 274 -1.84 0.61 14.50
C ALA A 274 -2.71 1.01 13.31
N LEU A 275 -2.20 0.77 12.12
CA LEU A 275 -2.96 0.82 10.87
C LEU A 275 -2.76 -0.46 10.07
N SER A 276 -3.71 -0.76 9.19
CA SER A 276 -3.59 -1.85 8.23
C SER A 276 -3.52 -1.32 6.80
N ILE A 277 -2.81 -2.05 5.95
CA ILE A 277 -2.62 -1.73 4.52
C ILE A 277 -3.06 -2.95 3.72
N GLY A 278 -4.12 -2.80 2.96
CA GLY A 278 -4.59 -3.86 2.08
C GLY A 278 -3.75 -3.97 0.81
N HIS A 279 -3.49 -5.19 0.34
CA HIS A 279 -2.70 -5.44 -0.85
C HIS A 279 -3.21 -6.58 -1.72
N ASN A 280 -2.72 -6.67 -2.96
CA ASN A 280 -3.11 -7.69 -3.96
C ASN A 280 -4.62 -7.85 -4.16
N SER A 281 -5.35 -6.74 -4.16
CA SER A 281 -6.77 -6.75 -4.48
C SER A 281 -7.05 -7.34 -5.87
N ASN A 282 -6.11 -7.23 -6.82
CA ASN A 282 -6.16 -7.83 -8.16
C ASN A 282 -6.23 -9.36 -8.16
N LEU A 283 -5.98 -10.01 -7.03
CA LEU A 283 -6.05 -11.47 -6.83
C LEU A 283 -7.19 -11.87 -5.87
N SER A 284 -8.13 -10.96 -5.60
CA SER A 284 -9.17 -11.18 -4.59
C SER A 284 -10.48 -11.76 -5.15
N ASN A 285 -10.64 -11.85 -6.47
CA ASN A 285 -11.88 -12.33 -7.11
C ASN A 285 -13.15 -11.60 -6.62
N GLY A 286 -13.07 -10.28 -6.35
CA GLY A 286 -14.17 -9.46 -5.86
C GLY A 286 -14.36 -9.42 -4.35
N HIS A 287 -13.54 -10.12 -3.57
CA HIS A 287 -13.72 -10.12 -2.11
C HIS A 287 -13.28 -8.83 -1.42
N TYR A 288 -12.40 -8.02 -2.05
CA TYR A 288 -11.71 -6.92 -1.37
C TYR A 288 -12.57 -5.68 -1.17
N PHE A 289 -13.28 -5.23 -2.21
CA PHE A 289 -13.97 -3.93 -2.22
C PHE A 289 -15.47 -4.01 -2.54
N ILE A 290 -16.08 -5.19 -2.61
CA ILE A 290 -17.56 -5.27 -2.63
C ILE A 290 -18.06 -4.86 -1.24
N PRO A 291 -18.97 -3.84 -1.12
CA PRO A 291 -19.45 -3.36 0.17
C PRO A 291 -20.29 -4.41 0.91
N ARG A 292 -19.79 -5.01 1.95
CA ARG A 292 -20.45 -6.11 2.70
C ARG A 292 -20.56 -5.90 4.20
N TYR A 293 -20.08 -4.86 4.77
CA TYR A 293 -20.20 -4.40 6.16
C TYR A 293 -20.43 -5.48 7.24
N ASP A 294 -19.75 -6.63 7.12
CA ASP A 294 -19.87 -7.76 8.06
C ASP A 294 -21.33 -8.21 8.28
N GLY A 295 -22.13 -8.23 7.23
CA GLY A 295 -23.55 -8.63 7.28
C GLY A 295 -24.48 -7.60 7.95
N ALA A 296 -24.02 -6.39 8.25
CA ALA A 296 -24.88 -5.35 8.82
C ALA A 296 -25.96 -4.92 7.83
N THR A 297 -27.22 -4.90 8.26
CA THR A 297 -28.39 -4.60 7.40
C THR A 297 -28.89 -3.16 7.53
N GLY A 298 -28.71 -2.48 8.63
CA GLY A 298 -29.17 -1.09 8.83
C GLY A 298 -28.13 -0.06 8.45
N LYS A 299 -28.52 1.08 7.83
CA LYS A 299 -27.61 2.16 7.40
C LYS A 299 -26.69 2.65 8.53
N ALA A 300 -27.19 2.89 9.72
CA ALA A 300 -26.40 3.33 10.86
C ALA A 300 -25.29 2.35 11.25
N LYS A 301 -25.58 1.03 11.26
CA LYS A 301 -24.60 0.00 11.55
C LYS A 301 -23.59 -0.18 10.40
N GLN A 302 -24.04 -0.04 9.16
CA GLN A 302 -23.15 -0.03 7.99
C GLN A 302 -22.21 1.18 8.03
N ALA A 303 -22.71 2.38 8.37
CA ALA A 303 -21.90 3.59 8.54
C ALA A 303 -20.86 3.42 9.67
N SER A 304 -21.24 2.84 10.81
CA SER A 304 -20.32 2.54 11.91
C SER A 304 -19.20 1.59 11.47
N ASN A 305 -19.52 0.52 10.75
CA ASN A 305 -18.53 -0.40 10.21
C ASN A 305 -17.65 0.27 9.15
N ALA A 306 -18.23 1.09 8.26
CA ALA A 306 -17.48 1.87 7.28
C ALA A 306 -16.47 2.82 7.95
N GLY A 307 -16.86 3.50 9.02
CA GLY A 307 -16.00 4.35 9.82
C GLY A 307 -14.85 3.56 10.48
N LEU A 308 -15.15 2.39 11.05
CA LEU A 308 -14.09 1.50 11.56
C LEU A 308 -13.06 1.15 10.48
N ARG A 309 -13.51 0.73 9.30
CA ARG A 309 -12.61 0.42 8.18
C ARG A 309 -11.77 1.63 7.78
N SER A 310 -12.39 2.80 7.58
CA SER A 310 -11.69 4.02 7.17
C SER A 310 -10.61 4.45 8.17
N ARG A 311 -10.82 4.21 9.47
CA ARG A 311 -9.83 4.52 10.52
C ARG A 311 -8.68 3.52 10.57
N VAL A 312 -8.99 2.21 10.50
CA VAL A 312 -7.98 1.16 10.71
C VAL A 312 -7.26 0.80 9.41
N GLU A 313 -7.92 0.92 8.25
CA GLU A 313 -7.34 0.68 6.93
C GLU A 313 -7.34 1.98 6.09
N PRO A 314 -6.50 2.97 6.45
CA PRO A 314 -6.46 4.25 5.72
C PRO A 314 -5.70 4.16 4.40
N LEU A 315 -4.95 3.10 4.15
CA LEU A 315 -4.05 2.94 3.01
C LEU A 315 -4.35 1.66 2.22
N VAL A 316 -3.98 1.69 0.95
CA VAL A 316 -4.00 0.53 0.06
C VAL A 316 -2.76 0.51 -0.82
N GLU A 317 -2.27 -0.68 -1.09
CA GLU A 317 -1.14 -0.88 -1.99
C GLU A 317 -1.60 -0.83 -3.44
N MET A 318 -1.02 0.09 -4.22
CA MET A 318 -1.34 0.33 -5.63
C MET A 318 -0.57 -0.58 -6.57
N PHE A 319 0.63 -1.00 -6.17
CA PHE A 319 1.57 -1.72 -7.01
C PHE A 319 2.59 -2.51 -6.19
N GLN A 320 2.91 -3.73 -6.62
CA GLN A 320 3.99 -4.55 -6.09
C GLN A 320 4.44 -5.59 -7.13
N HIS A 321 5.31 -6.57 -6.78
CA HIS A 321 5.85 -7.51 -7.76
C HIS A 321 4.78 -8.37 -8.46
N LYS A 322 3.61 -8.59 -7.83
CA LYS A 322 2.45 -9.29 -8.40
C LYS A 322 1.51 -8.34 -9.16
N GLY A 323 2.01 -7.20 -9.64
CA GLY A 323 1.38 -6.34 -10.63
C GLY A 323 0.64 -5.11 -10.11
N ASP A 324 0.04 -4.42 -11.05
CA ASP A 324 -0.69 -3.16 -10.86
C ASP A 324 -2.15 -3.39 -10.49
N MET A 325 -2.59 -2.65 -9.47
CA MET A 325 -3.94 -2.68 -8.92
C MET A 325 -4.75 -1.39 -9.21
N GLU A 326 -4.22 -0.45 -10.01
CA GLU A 326 -4.91 0.82 -10.27
C GLU A 326 -6.24 0.62 -10.99
N CYS A 327 -6.20 0.04 -12.19
CA CYS A 327 -7.35 -0.06 -13.09
C CYS A 327 -7.18 -1.19 -14.11
N ARG A 328 -8.29 -1.62 -14.73
CA ARG A 328 -8.31 -2.55 -15.85
C ARG A 328 -9.36 -2.10 -16.86
N ASN A 329 -8.98 -2.03 -18.14
CA ASN A 329 -9.91 -1.68 -19.22
C ASN A 329 -10.96 -2.77 -19.44
N GLY A 330 -12.16 -2.36 -19.89
CA GLY A 330 -13.23 -3.28 -20.25
C GLY A 330 -14.08 -3.82 -19.09
N MET A 331 -13.71 -3.51 -17.83
CA MET A 331 -14.44 -3.97 -16.64
C MET A 331 -15.65 -3.10 -16.29
N ASP A 332 -15.65 -1.85 -16.68
CA ASP A 332 -16.70 -0.89 -16.37
C ASP A 332 -17.01 -0.03 -17.61
N LYS A 333 -18.27 -0.03 -18.04
CA LYS A 333 -18.72 0.73 -19.22
C LYS A 333 -18.77 2.23 -18.98
N THR A 334 -18.74 2.67 -17.72
CA THR A 334 -18.74 4.09 -17.35
C THR A 334 -17.34 4.70 -17.26
N VAL A 335 -16.31 3.86 -17.39
CA VAL A 335 -14.91 4.26 -17.38
C VAL A 335 -14.38 4.30 -18.82
N ALA A 336 -13.88 5.48 -19.24
CA ALA A 336 -13.23 5.62 -20.53
C ALA A 336 -11.98 4.75 -20.61
N HIS A 337 -11.66 4.26 -21.81
CA HIS A 337 -10.43 3.49 -22.04
C HIS A 337 -9.20 4.32 -21.65
N ASP A 338 -8.36 3.76 -20.79
CA ASP A 338 -7.09 4.34 -20.35
C ASP A 338 -5.93 3.44 -20.78
N PRO A 339 -5.09 3.88 -21.74
CA PRO A 339 -3.96 3.05 -22.20
C PRO A 339 -3.00 2.67 -21.07
N MET A 340 -2.96 3.46 -19.99
CA MET A 340 -2.09 3.18 -18.84
C MET A 340 -2.60 2.04 -17.96
N CYS A 341 -3.85 1.59 -18.09
CA CYS A 341 -4.40 0.44 -17.36
C CYS A 341 -3.86 -0.92 -17.84
N ALA A 342 -3.05 -0.96 -18.89
CA ALA A 342 -2.38 -2.18 -19.36
C ALA A 342 -1.01 -2.43 -18.68
N PHE A 343 -0.61 -1.58 -17.71
CA PHE A 343 0.68 -1.65 -17.05
C PHE A 343 0.79 -2.87 -16.13
N GLU A 344 1.85 -3.69 -16.32
CA GLU A 344 2.27 -4.80 -15.43
C GLU A 344 1.11 -5.61 -14.82
N LYS A 345 0.18 -6.09 -15.64
CA LYS A 345 -0.97 -6.88 -15.19
C LYS A 345 -0.62 -8.33 -14.92
N GLN A 346 -1.00 -8.83 -13.74
CA GLN A 346 -0.83 -10.22 -13.35
C GLN A 346 -1.83 -11.15 -14.04
N ARG A 347 -3.07 -10.69 -14.19
CA ARG A 347 -4.17 -11.47 -14.78
C ARG A 347 -4.35 -11.12 -16.26
N PRO A 348 -4.55 -12.12 -17.16
CA PRO A 348 -4.83 -11.93 -18.59
C PRO A 348 -6.03 -11.00 -18.85
N ALA A 349 -6.01 -10.28 -19.97
CA ALA A 349 -7.07 -9.32 -20.31
C ALA A 349 -8.42 -9.98 -20.65
N ASP A 350 -8.40 -11.24 -21.04
CA ASP A 350 -9.55 -12.07 -21.42
C ASP A 350 -10.08 -12.95 -20.30
N ASP A 351 -9.59 -12.81 -19.07
CA ASP A 351 -10.15 -13.50 -17.91
C ASP A 351 -11.63 -13.17 -17.74
N GLU A 352 -12.42 -14.18 -17.36
CA GLU A 352 -13.83 -14.06 -17.06
C GLU A 352 -14.10 -13.00 -16.01
N GLN A 353 -15.16 -12.19 -16.20
CA GLN A 353 -15.60 -11.20 -15.22
C GLN A 353 -16.55 -11.83 -14.21
N CYS A 354 -16.36 -11.52 -12.92
CA CYS A 354 -17.31 -11.91 -11.89
C CYS A 354 -18.68 -11.23 -12.11
N GLU A 355 -19.76 -11.89 -11.71
CA GLU A 355 -21.04 -11.22 -11.54
C GLU A 355 -20.93 -10.14 -10.43
N GLU A 356 -21.70 -9.03 -10.58
CA GLU A 356 -21.53 -7.81 -9.76
C GLU A 356 -21.52 -8.07 -8.24
N ASP A 357 -22.36 -8.99 -7.73
CA ASP A 357 -22.47 -9.27 -6.30
C ASP A 357 -21.90 -10.64 -5.89
N LYS A 358 -21.27 -11.35 -6.82
CA LYS A 358 -20.77 -12.71 -6.60
C LYS A 358 -19.26 -12.79 -6.77
N PRO A 359 -18.51 -12.77 -5.69
CA PRO A 359 -17.07 -13.00 -5.76
C PRO A 359 -16.75 -14.44 -6.16
N GLY A 360 -15.63 -14.58 -6.86
CA GLY A 360 -15.09 -15.87 -7.26
C GLY A 360 -14.16 -16.49 -6.21
N VAL A 361 -13.36 -17.44 -6.66
CA VAL A 361 -12.32 -18.12 -5.87
C VAL A 361 -11.09 -18.41 -6.73
N PHE A 362 -9.96 -18.78 -6.10
CA PHE A 362 -8.71 -19.16 -6.74
C PHE A 362 -7.91 -18.03 -7.41
N GLY A 363 -8.13 -16.76 -7.04
CA GLY A 363 -7.38 -15.62 -7.58
C GLY A 363 -5.86 -15.73 -7.38
N MET A 364 -5.41 -16.25 -6.24
CA MET A 364 -3.99 -16.49 -5.96
C MET A 364 -3.38 -17.61 -6.82
N ARG A 365 -4.19 -18.32 -7.60
CA ARG A 365 -3.74 -19.29 -8.60
C ARG A 365 -3.90 -18.78 -10.03
N LEU A 366 -4.14 -17.48 -10.20
CA LEU A 366 -4.47 -16.85 -11.47
C LEU A 366 -5.71 -17.47 -12.15
N HIS A 367 -6.64 -17.98 -11.35
CA HIS A 367 -7.88 -18.60 -11.80
C HIS A 367 -9.12 -17.91 -11.21
N GLY A 368 -10.27 -18.35 -11.66
CA GLY A 368 -11.55 -17.76 -11.30
C GLY A 368 -11.78 -16.43 -12.01
N CYS A 369 -12.86 -15.78 -11.65
CA CYS A 369 -13.25 -14.52 -12.28
C CYS A 369 -12.47 -13.32 -11.70
N VAL A 370 -12.42 -12.22 -12.45
CA VAL A 370 -11.89 -10.92 -12.03
C VAL A 370 -13.06 -9.94 -11.87
N HIS A 371 -13.11 -9.19 -10.78
CA HIS A 371 -14.17 -8.22 -10.51
C HIS A 371 -13.69 -6.78 -10.77
N ARG A 372 -14.59 -5.87 -11.19
CA ARG A 372 -14.22 -4.46 -11.35
C ARG A 372 -13.67 -3.86 -10.05
N LEU A 373 -14.22 -4.27 -8.90
CA LEU A 373 -13.78 -3.88 -7.57
C LEU A 373 -12.57 -4.69 -7.05
N ASP A 374 -11.85 -5.40 -7.91
CA ASP A 374 -10.49 -5.85 -7.63
C ASP A 374 -9.46 -4.73 -7.89
N PHE A 375 -9.91 -3.57 -8.42
CA PHE A 375 -9.05 -2.45 -8.77
C PHE A 375 -9.41 -1.20 -7.97
N ILE A 376 -8.37 -0.43 -7.62
CA ILE A 376 -8.46 0.68 -6.66
C ILE A 376 -9.25 1.87 -7.23
N ARG A 377 -9.06 2.23 -8.52
CA ARG A 377 -9.80 3.34 -9.12
C ARG A 377 -11.32 3.15 -9.07
N PRO A 378 -11.89 2.01 -9.46
CA PRO A 378 -13.31 1.72 -9.25
C PRO A 378 -13.70 1.66 -7.79
N ALA A 379 -12.85 1.13 -6.89
CA ALA A 379 -13.13 1.07 -5.47
C ALA A 379 -13.22 2.46 -4.83
N LEU A 380 -12.35 3.40 -5.21
CA LEU A 380 -12.43 4.80 -4.76
C LEU A 380 -13.75 5.45 -5.17
N VAL A 381 -14.22 5.21 -6.42
CA VAL A 381 -15.52 5.70 -6.89
C VAL A 381 -16.68 5.01 -6.16
N GLU A 382 -16.58 3.71 -5.88
CA GLU A 382 -17.56 2.99 -5.07
C GLU A 382 -17.67 3.58 -3.64
N GLY A 383 -16.55 4.02 -3.07
CA GLY A 383 -16.54 4.73 -1.79
C GLY A 383 -17.33 6.03 -1.80
N LEU A 384 -17.33 6.79 -2.91
CA LEU A 384 -18.18 7.97 -3.07
C LEU A 384 -19.67 7.59 -3.14
N LYS A 385 -20.02 6.47 -3.79
CA LYS A 385 -21.40 5.96 -3.83
C LYS A 385 -21.86 5.55 -2.43
N GLU A 386 -21.01 4.86 -1.69
CA GLU A 386 -21.30 4.47 -0.32
C GLU A 386 -21.43 5.69 0.61
N SER A 387 -20.58 6.70 0.46
CA SER A 387 -20.74 7.98 1.16
C SER A 387 -22.11 8.62 0.89
N ALA A 388 -22.59 8.61 -0.35
CA ALA A 388 -23.92 9.09 -0.68
C ALA A 388 -25.04 8.24 -0.03
N ARG A 389 -24.84 6.92 0.07
CA ARG A 389 -25.83 5.95 0.56
C ARG A 389 -25.94 5.88 2.08
N ILE A 390 -24.80 5.86 2.79
CA ILE A 390 -24.71 5.63 4.26
C ILE A 390 -24.08 6.77 5.03
N GLY A 391 -23.61 7.84 4.35
CA GLY A 391 -22.98 9.01 4.99
C GLY A 391 -21.48 8.84 5.28
N VAL A 392 -20.89 7.68 5.05
CA VAL A 392 -19.46 7.39 5.32
C VAL A 392 -18.82 6.72 4.12
N ASN A 393 -17.64 7.18 3.71
CA ASN A 393 -16.84 6.57 2.66
C ASN A 393 -15.90 5.50 3.24
N PRO A 394 -16.13 4.19 3.01
CA PRO A 394 -15.27 3.12 3.54
C PRO A 394 -13.94 2.98 2.79
N TYR A 395 -13.76 3.67 1.67
CA TYR A 395 -12.62 3.53 0.75
C TYR A 395 -11.88 4.85 0.54
N ARG A 396 -11.75 5.64 1.63
CA ARG A 396 -10.87 6.82 1.64
C ARG A 396 -9.42 6.37 1.82
N PHE A 397 -8.81 5.87 0.75
CA PHE A 397 -7.47 5.33 0.79
C PHE A 397 -6.41 6.33 0.36
N GLY A 398 -5.33 6.42 1.13
CA GLY A 398 -4.04 6.85 0.63
C GLY A 398 -3.36 5.70 -0.15
N LEU A 399 -2.47 6.05 -1.06
CA LEU A 399 -1.83 5.11 -1.98
C LEU A 399 -0.37 4.90 -1.59
N VAL A 400 0.04 3.64 -1.50
CA VAL A 400 1.43 3.21 -1.31
C VAL A 400 1.77 2.11 -2.32
N ALA A 401 3.04 1.77 -2.45
CA ALA A 401 3.49 0.60 -3.19
C ALA A 401 4.61 -0.09 -2.41
N ALA A 402 4.93 -1.31 -2.79
CA ALA A 402 5.88 -2.15 -2.08
C ALA A 402 6.55 -3.16 -3.02
N THR A 403 7.46 -3.97 -2.48
CA THR A 403 8.03 -5.09 -3.23
C THR A 403 7.28 -6.38 -3.01
N ASP A 404 6.81 -6.66 -1.81
CA ASP A 404 6.33 -7.98 -1.37
C ASP A 404 7.42 -9.06 -1.59
N THR A 405 8.68 -8.66 -1.34
CA THR A 405 9.83 -9.55 -1.57
C THR A 405 9.86 -10.69 -0.53
N HIS A 406 10.09 -11.89 -0.99
CA HIS A 406 10.31 -13.08 -0.17
C HIS A 406 11.80 -13.45 -0.07
N ASN A 407 12.69 -12.51 -0.44
CA ASN A 407 14.13 -12.64 -0.39
C ASN A 407 14.80 -11.89 0.78
N ALA A 408 14.02 -11.33 1.70
CA ALA A 408 14.49 -10.42 2.75
C ALA A 408 15.24 -9.19 2.18
N THR A 409 14.81 -8.69 1.00
CA THR A 409 15.41 -7.57 0.27
C THR A 409 14.46 -6.39 0.12
N PRO A 410 13.97 -5.78 1.24
CA PRO A 410 13.02 -4.67 1.18
C PRO A 410 13.52 -3.54 0.27
N GLY A 411 12.64 -3.08 -0.64
CA GLY A 411 12.92 -1.99 -1.56
C GLY A 411 13.88 -2.30 -2.69
N HIS A 412 14.14 -3.57 -3.00
CA HIS A 412 14.96 -3.95 -4.16
C HIS A 412 14.15 -3.88 -5.45
N VAL A 413 13.92 -2.69 -5.95
CA VAL A 413 13.05 -2.39 -7.12
C VAL A 413 13.83 -2.15 -8.42
N SER A 414 15.13 -2.41 -8.45
CA SER A 414 15.95 -2.15 -9.64
C SER A 414 15.59 -3.10 -10.79
N SER A 415 15.28 -2.54 -11.96
CA SER A 415 15.17 -3.32 -13.20
C SER A 415 16.53 -3.78 -13.75
N ALA A 416 17.62 -3.17 -13.33
CA ALA A 416 18.97 -3.57 -13.71
C ALA A 416 19.50 -4.57 -12.69
N GLY A 417 19.87 -5.77 -13.16
CA GLY A 417 20.36 -6.85 -12.29
C GLY A 417 19.29 -7.36 -11.31
N PHE A 418 18.02 -7.36 -11.71
CA PHE A 418 16.92 -7.86 -10.89
C PHE A 418 17.17 -9.29 -10.44
N PRO A 419 17.30 -9.57 -9.12
CA PRO A 419 17.67 -10.90 -8.65
C PRO A 419 16.48 -11.84 -8.47
N GLY A 420 15.27 -11.38 -8.73
CA GLY A 420 14.03 -12.03 -8.31
C GLY A 420 13.59 -11.67 -6.89
N HIS A 421 12.42 -12.11 -6.51
CA HIS A 421 11.82 -11.88 -5.20
C HIS A 421 11.48 -13.16 -4.43
N VAL A 422 11.66 -14.35 -5.02
CA VAL A 422 11.04 -15.59 -4.51
C VAL A 422 12.06 -16.72 -4.35
N GLY A 423 13.20 -16.43 -3.77
CA GLY A 423 14.20 -17.42 -3.36
C GLY A 423 14.65 -18.34 -4.48
N VAL A 424 14.45 -19.65 -4.28
CA VAL A 424 14.81 -20.69 -5.26
C VAL A 424 13.80 -20.84 -6.40
N ALA A 425 12.61 -20.23 -6.29
CA ALA A 425 11.62 -20.28 -7.37
C ALA A 425 11.98 -19.35 -8.54
N ASP A 426 12.81 -18.33 -8.29
CA ASP A 426 13.27 -17.38 -9.31
C ASP A 426 14.80 -17.13 -9.27
N ASP A 427 15.58 -18.11 -8.82
CA ASP A 427 17.03 -17.99 -8.59
C ASP A 427 17.88 -17.97 -9.87
N SER A 428 17.31 -18.27 -11.02
CA SER A 428 18.01 -18.30 -12.30
C SER A 428 17.25 -17.54 -13.39
N PRO A 429 17.93 -17.10 -14.47
CA PRO A 429 17.28 -16.47 -15.61
C PRO A 429 16.17 -17.33 -16.24
N ASP A 430 16.35 -18.63 -16.33
CA ASP A 430 15.34 -19.55 -16.90
C ASP A 430 14.05 -19.53 -16.09
N LYS A 431 14.15 -19.53 -14.76
CA LYS A 431 12.99 -19.48 -13.87
C LYS A 431 12.32 -18.10 -13.89
N ARG A 432 13.09 -17.01 -13.78
CA ARG A 432 12.54 -15.64 -13.83
C ARG A 432 11.89 -15.32 -15.17
N LEU A 433 12.44 -15.85 -16.27
CA LEU A 433 11.92 -15.65 -17.61
C LEU A 433 10.96 -16.77 -18.06
N ALA A 434 10.56 -17.69 -17.17
CA ALA A 434 9.56 -18.70 -17.49
C ALA A 434 8.25 -18.05 -17.93
N PHE A 435 7.63 -18.59 -18.99
CA PHE A 435 6.39 -18.04 -19.56
C PHE A 435 5.18 -18.33 -18.69
N GLU A 436 5.15 -19.53 -18.14
CA GLU A 436 4.15 -19.98 -17.18
C GLU A 436 4.88 -20.17 -15.86
N GLY A 437 4.66 -19.24 -14.94
CA GLY A 437 5.08 -19.42 -13.56
C GLY A 437 4.31 -20.56 -12.92
N THR A 438 4.90 -21.22 -11.97
CA THR A 438 4.23 -22.28 -11.20
C THR A 438 3.24 -21.70 -10.20
N SER A 439 3.33 -20.41 -9.96
CA SER A 439 2.46 -19.66 -9.04
C SER A 439 2.39 -18.16 -9.41
N THR A 440 1.63 -17.38 -8.66
CA THR A 440 1.62 -15.91 -8.78
C THR A 440 2.95 -15.26 -8.40
N HIS A 441 3.91 -16.03 -7.90
CA HIS A 441 5.14 -15.51 -7.33
C HIS A 441 6.32 -15.55 -8.31
N ASP A 442 6.27 -16.36 -9.37
CA ASP A 442 7.38 -16.61 -10.27
C ASP A 442 7.05 -16.35 -11.74
N GLY A 443 8.08 -16.35 -12.58
CA GLY A 443 7.96 -16.17 -14.01
C GLY A 443 7.94 -14.71 -14.49
N VAL A 444 7.95 -14.58 -15.82
CA VAL A 444 8.13 -13.29 -16.53
C VAL A 444 6.98 -12.29 -16.34
N ILE A 445 5.84 -12.75 -15.83
CA ILE A 445 4.70 -11.88 -15.52
C ILE A 445 4.93 -11.00 -14.29
N ASN A 446 5.86 -11.39 -13.40
CA ASN A 446 6.24 -10.59 -12.23
C ASN A 446 7.16 -9.43 -12.62
N ASN A 447 7.34 -8.52 -11.69
CA ASN A 447 8.12 -7.29 -11.86
C ASN A 447 8.90 -6.96 -10.57
N PRO A 448 9.82 -5.98 -10.58
CA PRO A 448 10.60 -5.63 -9.39
C PRO A 448 9.80 -4.99 -8.23
N GLY A 449 8.53 -4.67 -8.43
CA GLY A 449 7.72 -4.00 -7.40
C GLY A 449 7.92 -2.50 -7.34
N GLY A 450 7.42 -1.91 -6.26
CA GLY A 450 7.37 -0.47 -6.04
C GLY A 450 7.89 -0.04 -4.68
N LEU A 451 7.78 1.27 -4.41
CA LEU A 451 8.15 1.89 -3.13
C LEU A 451 6.99 2.69 -2.57
N ALA A 452 6.86 2.68 -1.24
CA ALA A 452 6.04 3.63 -0.52
C ALA A 452 6.77 4.98 -0.45
N GLY A 453 6.07 6.05 -0.85
CA GLY A 453 6.49 7.42 -0.64
C GLY A 453 5.64 8.08 0.44
N VAL A 454 6.26 8.87 1.32
CA VAL A 454 5.58 9.56 2.42
C VAL A 454 6.05 10.99 2.50
N TRP A 455 5.13 11.93 2.68
CA TRP A 455 5.46 13.32 2.98
C TRP A 455 5.36 13.56 4.49
N ALA A 456 6.50 13.57 5.17
CA ALA A 456 6.60 13.72 6.61
C ALA A 456 7.52 14.89 7.00
N VAL A 457 7.29 15.49 8.18
CA VAL A 457 8.08 16.64 8.66
C VAL A 457 9.53 16.26 8.98
N GLU A 458 9.76 14.99 9.27
CA GLU A 458 11.08 14.41 9.57
C GLU A 458 11.06 12.89 9.40
N ASN A 459 12.23 12.23 9.43
CA ASN A 459 12.33 10.78 9.37
C ASN A 459 12.28 10.16 10.77
N SER A 460 11.08 10.13 11.37
CA SER A 460 10.81 9.44 12.64
C SER A 460 9.54 8.59 12.55
N ARG A 461 9.39 7.59 13.44
CA ARG A 461 8.18 6.75 13.48
C ARG A 461 6.92 7.59 13.58
N ASP A 462 6.89 8.53 14.54
CA ASP A 462 5.72 9.36 14.77
C ASP A 462 5.38 10.20 13.54
N ALA A 463 6.35 10.89 12.95
CA ALA A 463 6.11 11.73 11.78
C ALA A 463 5.66 10.94 10.54
N ILE A 464 6.27 9.76 10.30
CA ILE A 464 5.89 8.89 9.19
C ILE A 464 4.52 8.26 9.46
N PHE A 465 4.26 7.74 10.67
CA PHE A 465 2.99 7.12 11.02
C PHE A 465 1.83 8.11 10.92
N GLU A 466 2.01 9.34 11.37
CA GLU A 466 1.02 10.40 11.20
C GLU A 466 0.75 10.70 9.72
N ALA A 467 1.80 10.77 8.89
CA ALA A 467 1.63 10.97 7.45
C ALA A 467 0.91 9.78 6.77
N LEU A 468 1.20 8.54 7.18
CA LEU A 468 0.47 7.34 6.75
C LEU A 468 -1.01 7.43 7.16
N SER A 469 -1.29 7.80 8.40
CA SER A 469 -2.65 7.94 8.95
C SER A 469 -3.45 9.05 8.25
N ARG A 470 -2.81 10.20 7.93
CA ARG A 470 -3.40 11.31 7.16
C ARG A 470 -3.45 11.01 5.66
N ARG A 471 -2.93 9.87 5.19
CA ARG A 471 -2.88 9.49 3.75
C ARG A 471 -1.99 10.44 2.92
N GLU A 472 -1.06 11.14 3.52
CA GLU A 472 -0.14 12.03 2.83
C GLU A 472 1.01 11.24 2.21
N THR A 473 0.61 10.29 1.36
CA THR A 473 1.44 9.24 0.78
C THR A 473 1.35 9.23 -0.74
N PHE A 474 2.33 8.60 -1.37
CA PHE A 474 2.34 8.34 -2.79
C PHE A 474 2.98 6.99 -3.09
N ALA A 475 2.57 6.37 -4.19
CA ALA A 475 3.10 5.11 -4.67
C ALA A 475 4.06 5.32 -5.83
N THR A 476 5.11 4.50 -5.96
CA THR A 476 5.93 4.45 -7.18
C THR A 476 6.05 3.03 -7.69
N SER A 477 6.30 2.87 -8.99
CA SER A 477 6.54 1.55 -9.59
C SER A 477 8.02 1.16 -9.62
N GLY A 478 8.81 1.69 -8.68
CA GLY A 478 10.23 1.38 -8.48
C GLY A 478 11.14 2.60 -8.41
N PRO A 479 11.23 3.45 -9.45
CA PRO A 479 12.00 4.69 -9.37
C PRO A 479 11.51 5.61 -8.25
N ARG A 480 12.43 6.36 -7.63
CA ARG A 480 12.10 7.33 -6.57
C ARG A 480 11.54 8.64 -7.15
N ILE A 481 10.50 8.51 -7.97
CA ILE A 481 9.77 9.66 -8.51
C ILE A 481 9.03 10.33 -7.36
N ARG A 482 9.21 11.64 -7.19
CA ARG A 482 8.46 12.45 -6.22
C ARG A 482 7.25 13.04 -6.90
N ILE A 483 6.08 12.88 -6.28
CA ILE A 483 4.84 13.53 -6.73
C ILE A 483 4.18 14.21 -5.55
N ARG A 484 3.72 15.45 -5.74
CA ARG A 484 3.02 16.25 -4.73
C ARG A 484 1.79 16.87 -5.37
N MET A 485 0.67 16.82 -4.65
CA MET A 485 -0.59 17.38 -5.12
C MET A 485 -1.28 18.13 -3.98
N PHE A 486 -1.83 19.32 -4.33
CA PHE A 486 -2.66 20.12 -3.45
C PHE A 486 -3.98 20.43 -4.15
N GLY A 487 -5.07 20.48 -3.40
CA GLY A 487 -6.39 20.88 -3.87
C GLY A 487 -6.86 22.13 -3.17
N GLY A 488 -7.46 23.04 -3.89
CA GLY A 488 -7.93 24.31 -3.35
C GLY A 488 -8.89 25.03 -4.29
N TRP A 489 -9.08 26.29 -4.04
CA TRP A 489 -9.96 27.15 -4.82
C TRP A 489 -9.18 28.36 -5.34
N GLY A 490 -9.00 28.45 -6.66
CA GLY A 490 -8.37 29.64 -7.29
C GLY A 490 -6.84 29.67 -7.24
N TYR A 491 -6.14 28.52 -7.33
CA TYR A 491 -4.70 28.53 -7.57
C TYR A 491 -4.36 29.27 -8.88
N ASP A 492 -3.38 30.14 -8.82
CA ASP A 492 -2.89 30.87 -10.00
C ASP A 492 -2.15 29.91 -10.96
N LYS A 493 -2.51 29.94 -12.23
CA LYS A 493 -1.85 29.14 -13.29
C LYS A 493 -0.36 29.46 -13.43
N ALA A 494 0.06 30.67 -13.08
CA ALA A 494 1.46 31.09 -13.08
C ALA A 494 2.29 30.51 -11.91
N MET A 495 1.65 29.94 -10.90
CA MET A 495 2.30 29.39 -9.69
C MET A 495 3.47 28.45 -9.99
N CYS A 496 3.42 27.68 -11.08
CA CYS A 496 4.51 26.77 -11.44
C CYS A 496 5.86 27.48 -11.69
N GLY A 497 5.86 28.77 -12.01
CA GLY A 497 7.04 29.59 -12.15
C GLY A 497 7.65 30.08 -10.84
N ASP A 498 6.90 30.00 -9.72
CA ASP A 498 7.34 30.51 -8.43
C ASP A 498 8.35 29.58 -7.76
N ALA A 499 9.35 30.15 -7.10
CA ALA A 499 10.31 29.40 -6.29
C ALA A 499 9.57 28.73 -5.08
N ASP A 500 8.60 29.43 -4.50
CA ASP A 500 7.86 29.02 -3.30
C ASP A 500 6.53 28.33 -3.62
N LYS A 501 6.37 27.80 -4.84
CA LYS A 501 5.10 27.21 -5.31
C LYS A 501 4.48 26.17 -4.39
N LEU A 502 5.31 25.30 -3.79
CA LEU A 502 4.82 24.26 -2.88
C LEU A 502 4.32 24.86 -1.57
N ALA A 503 5.02 25.87 -1.05
CA ALA A 503 4.58 26.57 0.14
C ALA A 503 3.24 27.30 -0.08
N LYS A 504 3.13 28.04 -1.18
CA LYS A 504 1.90 28.76 -1.55
C LYS A 504 0.72 27.80 -1.76
N ALA A 505 0.96 26.63 -2.35
CA ALA A 505 -0.10 25.63 -2.55
C ALA A 505 -0.56 24.99 -1.23
N ASP A 506 0.38 24.70 -0.32
CA ASP A 506 0.10 24.14 1.00
C ASP A 506 -0.68 25.14 1.88
N ASP A 507 -0.28 26.42 1.85
CA ASP A 507 -0.92 27.49 2.63
C ASP A 507 -2.35 27.83 2.13
N ALA A 508 -2.60 27.68 0.81
CA ALA A 508 -3.88 28.06 0.19
C ALA A 508 -4.88 26.90 0.00
N GLY A 509 -4.50 25.67 0.34
CA GLY A 509 -5.34 24.51 0.08
C GLY A 509 -5.13 23.36 1.05
N VAL A 510 -5.35 22.13 0.56
CA VAL A 510 -5.15 20.91 1.31
C VAL A 510 -4.22 19.96 0.56
N PRO A 511 -3.34 19.22 1.25
CA PRO A 511 -2.47 18.23 0.61
C PRO A 511 -3.27 16.99 0.20
N MET A 512 -2.66 16.18 -0.68
CA MET A 512 -3.16 14.83 -1.02
C MET A 512 -3.40 14.01 0.24
N GLY A 513 -4.42 13.15 0.22
CA GLY A 513 -4.94 12.40 1.37
C GLY A 513 -6.08 13.09 2.12
N SER A 514 -6.34 14.38 1.84
CA SER A 514 -7.29 15.22 2.55
C SER A 514 -8.60 15.45 1.77
N SER A 515 -9.63 15.95 2.43
CA SER A 515 -10.81 16.56 1.79
C SER A 515 -10.62 18.05 1.62
N MET A 516 -11.10 18.58 0.50
CA MET A 516 -11.15 20.02 0.28
C MET A 516 -12.11 20.67 1.28
N LYS A 517 -11.77 21.89 1.71
CA LYS A 517 -12.70 22.74 2.45
C LYS A 517 -13.83 23.21 1.53
N ALA A 518 -14.97 23.62 2.10
CA ALA A 518 -16.04 24.23 1.34
C ALA A 518 -15.51 25.42 0.50
N PRO A 519 -16.07 25.68 -0.70
CA PRO A 519 -15.63 26.79 -1.52
C PRO A 519 -15.84 28.12 -0.80
N PRO A 520 -14.86 29.02 -0.80
CA PRO A 520 -15.06 30.36 -0.31
C PRO A 520 -16.06 31.12 -1.19
N SER A 521 -16.67 32.19 -0.67
CA SER A 521 -17.64 33.00 -1.42
C SER A 521 -17.05 33.48 -2.74
N GLY A 522 -17.74 33.18 -3.85
CA GLY A 522 -17.34 33.54 -5.21
C GLY A 522 -16.42 32.52 -5.90
N ALA A 523 -15.90 31.51 -5.22
CA ALA A 523 -15.19 30.41 -5.89
C ALA A 523 -16.17 29.41 -6.47
N THR A 524 -15.97 29.01 -7.72
CA THR A 524 -16.91 28.14 -8.45
C THR A 524 -16.33 26.81 -8.85
N LEU A 525 -15.02 26.69 -9.00
CA LEU A 525 -14.36 25.49 -9.53
C LEU A 525 -13.16 25.09 -8.67
N PRO A 526 -12.99 23.79 -8.43
CA PRO A 526 -11.81 23.29 -7.72
C PRO A 526 -10.58 23.38 -8.61
N THR A 527 -9.45 23.75 -8.01
CA THR A 527 -8.16 23.85 -8.66
C THR A 527 -7.15 22.94 -7.98
N PHE A 528 -6.26 22.36 -8.76
CA PHE A 528 -5.23 21.42 -8.29
C PHE A 528 -3.86 21.88 -8.74
N ALA A 529 -2.96 22.07 -7.77
CA ALA A 529 -1.54 22.32 -8.03
C ALA A 529 -0.80 20.97 -7.91
N VAL A 530 -0.20 20.51 -8.99
CA VAL A 530 0.49 19.23 -9.06
C VAL A 530 1.92 19.43 -9.51
N TRP A 531 2.83 18.81 -8.78
CA TRP A 531 4.25 18.83 -9.08
C TRP A 531 4.82 17.41 -9.07
N ALA A 532 5.75 17.14 -10.00
CA ALA A 532 6.48 15.87 -10.05
C ALA A 532 7.95 16.11 -10.43
N GLU A 533 8.83 15.28 -9.85
CA GLU A 533 10.26 15.24 -10.12
C GLU A 533 10.69 13.79 -10.37
N GLY A 534 11.37 13.57 -11.49
CA GLY A 534 11.90 12.26 -11.87
C GLY A 534 13.00 11.78 -10.93
N ASP A 535 13.22 10.48 -10.92
CA ASP A 535 14.37 9.90 -10.23
C ASP A 535 15.65 10.17 -11.02
N ALA A 536 16.64 10.76 -10.39
CA ALA A 536 17.95 10.96 -11.02
C ALA A 536 18.71 9.63 -11.25
N GLY A 537 18.31 8.56 -10.54
CA GLY A 537 19.01 7.27 -10.58
C GLY A 537 20.37 7.31 -9.87
N THR A 538 21.30 6.53 -10.37
CA THR A 538 22.71 6.48 -9.93
C THR A 538 23.61 6.69 -11.14
N SER A 539 24.92 6.90 -10.92
CA SER A 539 25.90 7.02 -12.01
C SER A 539 25.92 5.79 -12.94
N GLU A 540 25.70 4.61 -12.36
CA GLU A 540 25.68 3.33 -13.10
C GLU A 540 24.34 3.09 -13.80
N ASN A 541 23.25 3.52 -13.18
CA ASN A 541 21.88 3.38 -13.68
C ASN A 541 21.16 4.71 -13.60
N PRO A 542 21.39 5.62 -14.58
CA PRO A 542 20.75 6.93 -14.61
C PRO A 542 19.23 6.79 -14.78
N GLY A 543 18.49 7.67 -14.14
CA GLY A 543 17.03 7.69 -14.18
C GLY A 543 16.46 7.99 -15.56
N THR A 544 15.22 7.68 -15.75
CA THR A 544 14.44 7.98 -16.95
C THR A 544 13.68 9.30 -16.75
N LYS A 545 13.68 10.17 -17.77
CA LYS A 545 12.97 11.45 -17.71
C LYS A 545 11.45 11.28 -17.72
N LEU A 546 10.74 12.22 -17.13
CA LEU A 546 9.29 12.27 -17.13
C LEU A 546 8.74 12.57 -18.52
N SER A 547 7.65 11.92 -18.89
CA SER A 547 6.91 12.11 -20.13
C SER A 547 5.78 13.12 -19.95
N HIS A 548 4.85 12.81 -19.05
CA HIS A 548 3.65 13.60 -18.83
C HIS A 548 3.05 13.39 -17.44
N LEU A 549 2.19 14.33 -17.05
CA LEU A 549 1.46 14.36 -15.80
C LEU A 549 -0.03 14.30 -16.09
N GLN A 550 -0.74 13.42 -15.41
CA GLN A 550 -2.17 13.21 -15.54
C GLN A 550 -2.89 13.52 -14.22
N LEU A 551 -4.11 14.04 -14.32
CA LEU A 551 -5.05 14.10 -13.22
C LEU A 551 -6.20 13.12 -13.52
N ILE A 552 -6.51 12.26 -12.59
CA ILE A 552 -7.62 11.30 -12.68
C ILE A 552 -8.73 11.80 -11.76
N LYS A 553 -9.91 12.08 -12.34
CA LYS A 553 -11.14 12.39 -11.62
C LYS A 553 -12.01 11.15 -11.50
N GLY A 554 -12.50 10.86 -10.31
CA GLY A 554 -13.60 9.95 -10.06
C GLY A 554 -14.79 10.72 -9.49
N TRP A 555 -16.03 10.42 -9.90
CA TRP A 555 -17.21 11.10 -9.37
C TRP A 555 -18.47 10.26 -9.44
N VAL A 556 -19.48 10.67 -8.72
CA VAL A 556 -20.85 10.12 -8.79
C VAL A 556 -21.76 11.17 -9.40
N ASP A 557 -22.53 10.77 -10.42
CA ASP A 557 -23.50 11.64 -11.03
C ASP A 557 -24.82 11.72 -10.23
N LYS A 558 -25.77 12.55 -10.69
CA LYS A 558 -27.08 12.73 -10.05
C LYS A 558 -27.95 11.46 -10.03
N ASP A 559 -27.66 10.51 -10.91
CA ASP A 559 -28.36 9.23 -10.99
C ASP A 559 -27.67 8.15 -10.11
N GLY A 560 -26.63 8.51 -9.35
CA GLY A 560 -25.87 7.60 -8.48
C GLY A 560 -24.88 6.71 -9.22
N LYS A 561 -24.60 6.95 -10.50
CA LYS A 561 -23.62 6.20 -11.27
C LYS A 561 -22.21 6.76 -11.04
N GLY A 562 -21.27 5.84 -10.86
CA GLY A 562 -19.87 6.19 -10.74
C GLY A 562 -19.20 6.36 -12.10
N HIS A 563 -18.31 7.33 -12.20
CA HIS A 563 -17.55 7.64 -13.42
C HIS A 563 -16.09 7.88 -13.08
N SER A 564 -15.21 7.71 -14.08
CA SER A 564 -13.84 8.24 -14.00
C SER A 564 -13.36 8.78 -15.34
N LYS A 565 -12.47 9.78 -15.28
CA LYS A 565 -11.85 10.40 -16.46
C LYS A 565 -10.41 10.79 -16.18
N VAL A 566 -9.56 10.62 -17.17
CA VAL A 566 -8.15 11.02 -17.15
C VAL A 566 -7.97 12.31 -17.96
N PHE A 567 -7.21 13.25 -17.40
CA PHE A 567 -6.83 14.50 -18.04
C PHE A 567 -5.31 14.59 -18.10
N ASP A 568 -4.74 14.82 -19.28
CA ASP A 568 -3.32 15.18 -19.43
C ASP A 568 -3.17 16.66 -19.05
N ILE A 569 -2.40 16.95 -18.00
CA ILE A 569 -2.30 18.32 -17.43
C ILE A 569 -0.94 18.97 -17.65
N ALA A 570 0.11 18.20 -17.89
CA ALA A 570 1.43 18.71 -18.30
C ALA A 570 2.23 17.65 -19.06
N GLY A 571 3.20 18.09 -19.86
CA GLY A 571 3.98 17.21 -20.72
C GLY A 571 3.17 16.71 -21.93
N LYS A 572 3.64 15.65 -22.57
CA LYS A 572 2.96 15.09 -23.75
C LYS A 572 3.12 13.57 -23.78
N TYR A 573 2.00 12.87 -23.83
CA TYR A 573 2.00 11.45 -24.13
C TYR A 573 2.29 11.20 -25.61
N ASP A 574 3.31 10.40 -25.90
CA ASP A 574 3.57 9.87 -27.23
C ASP A 574 3.41 8.33 -27.20
N PRO A 575 2.35 7.80 -27.82
CA PRO A 575 2.12 6.36 -27.87
C PRO A 575 3.17 5.61 -28.70
N LYS A 576 3.88 6.32 -29.60
CA LYS A 576 4.93 5.73 -30.47
C LYS A 576 6.30 5.77 -29.81
N ALA A 577 6.48 6.52 -28.74
CA ALA A 577 7.76 6.57 -28.03
C ALA A 577 8.10 5.20 -27.45
N THR A 578 9.32 4.74 -27.71
CA THR A 578 9.87 3.49 -27.22
C THR A 578 11.32 3.67 -26.78
N ALA A 579 11.85 2.76 -25.98
CA ALA A 579 13.27 2.69 -25.67
C ALA A 579 13.96 1.75 -26.65
N ASP A 580 15.27 1.95 -26.87
CA ASP A 580 16.07 0.97 -27.59
C ASP A 580 16.23 -0.31 -26.76
N ALA A 581 15.46 -1.33 -27.11
CA ALA A 581 15.46 -2.63 -26.40
C ALA A 581 16.80 -3.37 -26.46
N LYS A 582 17.73 -3.00 -27.35
CA LYS A 582 19.05 -3.65 -27.44
C LYS A 582 20.05 -3.04 -26.46
N THR A 583 20.10 -1.71 -26.42
CA THR A 583 21.07 -1.00 -25.56
C THR A 583 20.53 -0.64 -24.18
N CYS A 584 19.22 -0.61 -24.03
CA CYS A 584 18.50 -0.19 -22.82
C CYS A 584 18.94 1.20 -22.30
N LYS A 585 19.48 2.05 -23.15
CA LYS A 585 19.81 3.44 -22.81
C LYS A 585 18.51 4.23 -22.58
N PRO A 586 18.42 5.01 -21.49
CA PRO A 586 17.27 5.88 -21.27
C PRO A 586 17.05 6.81 -22.46
N SER A 587 15.79 7.12 -22.77
CA SER A 587 15.43 8.11 -23.77
C SER A 587 15.96 9.48 -23.34
N ALA A 588 16.56 10.21 -24.29
CA ALA A 588 16.93 11.61 -24.06
C ALA A 588 15.71 12.54 -24.02
N ALA A 589 14.57 12.11 -24.57
CA ALA A 589 13.31 12.87 -24.54
C ALA A 589 12.74 12.96 -23.12
N GLY A 590 11.86 13.93 -22.91
CA GLY A 590 11.21 14.18 -21.62
C GLY A 590 11.92 15.25 -20.79
N VAL A 591 11.44 15.44 -19.58
CA VAL A 591 11.89 16.49 -18.65
C VAL A 591 12.16 15.90 -17.27
N GLU A 592 12.96 16.58 -16.47
CA GLU A 592 13.25 16.16 -15.09
C GLU A 592 12.12 16.50 -14.13
N LYS A 593 11.40 17.59 -14.40
CA LYS A 593 10.33 18.11 -13.54
C LYS A 593 9.11 18.48 -14.37
N LEU A 594 7.94 18.23 -13.82
CA LEU A 594 6.65 18.68 -14.35
C LEU A 594 5.89 19.42 -13.26
N CYS A 595 5.17 20.47 -13.66
CA CYS A 595 4.27 21.20 -12.78
C CYS A 595 3.06 21.65 -13.60
N ALA A 596 1.88 21.57 -12.97
CA ALA A 596 0.64 22.09 -13.55
C ALA A 596 -0.26 22.63 -12.45
N VAL A 597 -0.99 23.68 -12.79
CA VAL A 597 -2.20 24.08 -12.08
C VAL A 597 -3.37 23.80 -13.01
N TYR A 598 -4.26 22.91 -12.56
CA TYR A 598 -5.42 22.46 -13.32
C TYR A 598 -6.70 22.90 -12.63
N GLU A 599 -7.63 23.49 -13.38
CA GLU A 599 -8.97 23.85 -12.95
C GLU A 599 -9.98 22.84 -13.52
N ASP A 600 -10.73 22.16 -12.66
CA ASP A 600 -11.73 21.19 -13.10
C ASP A 600 -13.05 21.90 -13.48
N THR A 601 -13.16 22.29 -14.74
CA THR A 601 -14.34 22.91 -15.33
C THR A 601 -15.52 21.93 -15.51
N THR A 602 -15.33 20.65 -15.17
CA THR A 602 -16.37 19.61 -15.28
C THR A 602 -17.00 19.26 -13.92
N TRP A 603 -16.54 19.88 -12.83
CA TRP A 603 -17.11 19.69 -11.52
C TRP A 603 -18.36 20.56 -11.34
N GLU A 604 -19.39 20.00 -10.72
CA GLU A 604 -20.63 20.69 -10.38
C GLU A 604 -20.73 20.87 -8.85
N PRO A 605 -21.23 22.03 -8.36
CA PRO A 605 -21.42 22.23 -6.92
C PRO A 605 -22.23 21.11 -6.27
N GLY A 606 -21.72 20.54 -5.17
CA GLY A 606 -22.33 19.40 -4.49
C GLY A 606 -22.02 18.03 -5.11
N GLN A 607 -21.28 17.97 -6.23
CA GLN A 607 -20.84 16.71 -6.80
C GLN A 607 -19.82 16.02 -5.89
N ARG A 608 -20.11 14.79 -5.46
CA ARG A 608 -19.13 13.93 -4.79
C ARG A 608 -18.09 13.48 -5.78
N ALA A 609 -16.86 13.92 -5.59
CA ALA A 609 -15.75 13.63 -6.50
C ALA A 609 -14.46 13.39 -5.72
N LEU A 610 -13.50 12.77 -6.38
CA LEU A 610 -12.12 12.65 -5.94
C LEU A 610 -11.18 12.91 -7.12
N TRP A 611 -9.96 13.34 -6.81
CA TRP A 611 -8.91 13.54 -7.80
C TRP A 611 -7.59 12.99 -7.26
N TYR A 612 -6.84 12.28 -8.10
CA TYR A 612 -5.46 11.93 -7.82
C TYR A 612 -4.59 12.13 -9.06
N ALA A 613 -3.31 12.40 -8.84
CA ALA A 613 -2.37 12.62 -9.92
C ALA A 613 -1.56 11.35 -10.22
N ARG A 614 -1.20 11.18 -11.49
CA ARG A 614 -0.31 10.12 -11.97
C ARG A 614 0.74 10.74 -12.89
N VAL A 615 2.02 10.55 -12.57
CA VAL A 615 3.13 10.97 -13.42
C VAL A 615 3.78 9.76 -14.07
N ILE A 616 4.16 9.89 -15.34
CA ILE A 616 4.64 8.77 -16.17
C ILE A 616 5.98 9.15 -16.79
N GLU A 617 6.95 8.22 -16.72
CA GLU A 617 8.25 8.34 -17.37
C GLU A 617 8.18 8.06 -18.88
N GLN A 618 9.20 8.46 -19.59
CA GLN A 618 9.48 7.96 -20.92
C GLN A 618 9.70 6.44 -20.87
N PRO A 619 9.53 5.71 -22.00
CA PRO A 619 9.80 4.28 -22.02
C PRO A 619 11.24 3.94 -21.65
N SER A 620 11.40 2.91 -20.86
CA SER A 620 12.69 2.28 -20.54
C SER A 620 12.60 0.76 -20.77
N CYS A 621 13.72 0.04 -20.79
CA CYS A 621 13.69 -1.41 -20.85
C CYS A 621 13.00 -2.00 -19.61
N ARG A 622 12.08 -2.94 -19.83
CA ARG A 622 11.58 -3.80 -18.78
C ARG A 622 12.71 -4.66 -18.21
N TRP A 623 12.65 -5.06 -16.93
CA TRP A 623 13.65 -5.89 -16.28
C TRP A 623 13.98 -7.17 -17.10
N SER A 624 12.96 -7.84 -17.63
CA SER A 624 13.11 -9.05 -18.45
C SER A 624 13.89 -8.80 -19.76
N THR A 625 13.74 -7.63 -20.37
CA THR A 625 14.54 -7.26 -21.55
C THR A 625 16.02 -7.06 -21.19
N ARG A 626 16.30 -6.43 -20.03
CA ARG A 626 17.68 -6.28 -19.52
C ARG A 626 18.30 -7.65 -19.25
N GLU A 627 17.56 -8.55 -18.61
CA GLU A 627 18.03 -9.92 -18.36
C GLU A 627 18.25 -10.70 -19.65
N CYS A 628 17.32 -10.65 -20.61
CA CYS A 628 17.50 -11.25 -21.93
C CYS A 628 18.76 -10.75 -22.65
N ASN A 629 19.07 -9.45 -22.53
CA ASN A 629 20.26 -8.86 -23.14
C ASN A 629 21.58 -9.28 -22.46
N SER A 630 21.54 -9.66 -21.19
CA SER A 630 22.72 -10.19 -20.47
C SER A 630 23.06 -11.64 -20.84
N LEU A 631 22.12 -12.37 -21.45
CA LEU A 631 22.31 -13.77 -21.83
C LEU A 631 22.86 -13.89 -23.25
N PRO A 632 23.77 -14.87 -23.52
CA PRO A 632 24.13 -15.27 -24.88
C PRO A 632 22.89 -15.63 -25.71
N GLU A 633 22.84 -15.27 -26.96
CA GLU A 633 21.65 -15.45 -27.81
C GLU A 633 21.11 -16.88 -27.82
N LYS A 634 22.02 -17.87 -27.84
CA LYS A 634 21.67 -19.29 -27.80
C LYS A 634 21.01 -19.76 -26.50
N ASP A 635 21.26 -19.06 -25.40
CA ASP A 635 20.80 -19.39 -24.03
C ASP A 635 19.55 -18.57 -23.64
N ARG A 636 18.97 -17.77 -24.54
CA ARG A 636 17.80 -16.95 -24.29
C ARG A 636 16.52 -17.77 -24.27
N PRO A 637 15.76 -17.78 -23.15
CA PRO A 637 14.45 -18.41 -23.07
C PRO A 637 13.44 -17.85 -24.08
N GLU A 638 12.33 -18.57 -24.30
CA GLU A 638 11.28 -18.17 -25.25
C GLU A 638 10.70 -16.78 -24.96
N ALA A 639 10.55 -16.40 -23.70
CA ALA A 639 10.06 -15.09 -23.30
C ALA A 639 10.90 -13.93 -23.91
N CYS A 640 12.19 -14.14 -24.13
CA CYS A 640 13.06 -13.16 -24.77
C CYS A 640 12.69 -12.88 -26.25
N LYS A 641 12.08 -13.85 -26.92
CA LYS A 641 11.69 -13.81 -28.34
C LYS A 641 10.23 -13.46 -28.54
N SER A 642 9.41 -13.64 -27.49
CA SER A 642 7.97 -13.48 -27.57
C SER A 642 7.54 -12.02 -27.72
N ALA A 643 6.58 -11.78 -28.63
CA ALA A 643 5.89 -10.50 -28.76
C ALA A 643 4.83 -10.27 -27.66
N LYS A 644 4.44 -11.31 -26.91
CA LYS A 644 3.48 -11.19 -25.79
C LYS A 644 4.08 -10.50 -24.58
N ILE A 645 5.42 -10.54 -24.44
CA ILE A 645 6.12 -9.91 -23.31
C ILE A 645 6.59 -8.51 -23.72
N PRO A 646 6.11 -7.46 -23.05
CA PRO A 646 6.54 -6.09 -23.32
C PRO A 646 8.06 -5.95 -23.18
N LYS A 647 8.71 -5.37 -24.17
CA LYS A 647 10.16 -5.10 -24.12
C LYS A 647 10.48 -3.83 -23.33
N THR A 648 9.53 -2.91 -23.27
CA THR A 648 9.68 -1.64 -22.58
C THR A 648 8.56 -1.44 -21.58
N VAL A 649 8.82 -0.63 -20.59
CA VAL A 649 7.90 -0.24 -19.54
C VAL A 649 7.93 1.29 -19.36
N ARG A 650 6.83 1.90 -18.94
CA ARG A 650 6.74 3.29 -18.52
C ARG A 650 6.52 3.32 -17.02
N GLN A 651 7.59 3.56 -16.28
CA GLN A 651 7.50 3.68 -14.82
C GLN A 651 6.68 4.91 -14.43
N ARG A 652 6.14 4.90 -13.22
CA ARG A 652 5.18 5.91 -12.80
C ARG A 652 5.13 6.11 -11.28
N ALA A 653 4.48 7.18 -10.89
CA ALA A 653 4.09 7.40 -9.50
C ALA A 653 2.64 7.93 -9.45
N TRP A 654 1.96 7.66 -8.32
CA TRP A 654 0.58 8.05 -8.05
C TRP A 654 0.50 8.81 -6.72
N SER A 655 -0.13 9.97 -6.69
CA SER A 655 -0.47 10.66 -5.45
C SER A 655 -1.67 9.99 -4.78
N SER A 656 -1.79 10.10 -3.46
CA SER A 656 -3.06 9.85 -2.79
C SER A 656 -4.15 10.81 -3.28
N PRO A 657 -5.44 10.40 -3.24
CA PRO A 657 -6.54 11.24 -3.67
C PRO A 657 -6.77 12.47 -2.78
N ILE A 658 -7.40 13.48 -3.37
CA ILE A 658 -8.08 14.58 -2.67
C ILE A 658 -9.57 14.44 -2.96
N TRP A 659 -10.42 14.56 -1.93
CA TRP A 659 -11.87 14.44 -2.06
C TRP A 659 -12.56 15.81 -2.09
N SER A 660 -13.69 15.91 -2.78
CA SER A 660 -14.57 17.08 -2.71
C SER A 660 -15.07 17.29 -1.27
N PRO A 661 -15.50 18.51 -0.95
CA PRO A 661 -16.09 18.85 0.36
C PRO A 661 -17.27 17.97 0.72
#